data_6ac0e763f31925a3c567203da3a2b23d
#
_entry.id   6ac0e763f31925a3c567203da3a2b23d
#
_cell.length_a   1.000
_cell.length_b   1.000
_cell.length_c   1.000
_cell.angle_alpha   90.00
_cell.angle_beta   90.00
_cell.angle_gamma   90.00
#
_symmetry.space_group_name_H-M   'P 1'
#
loop_
_entity.id
_entity.type
_entity.pdbx_description
1 polymer ?
#
loop_
_entity_poly.entity_id
_entity_poly.type
_entity_poly.pdbx_seq_one_letter_code
_entity_poly.pdbx_strand_id
1 'polypeptide(L)'
;MHQLLVVTSVLVALCSLGSVDTSAYDKIVTHSRIRARKEGPNVCALQQVQGTNKKYFSTCRNWYKGSICGKKTLVLYECCPGYMKLEGMRGCPAVAPIDHVYGTLGLVKATTTQQYAEMSQLREEIEGRGSYTMFAPSNEAWDRVEPDVRAALESNVNIELYNALHFHMVNRRILTKDMKNDMSVTSMYNDLGIYINHYSNGIVTVNCARIIHGNQVATNGVVHVIDRVISGVGNNMKEVLDVSDELSSFRSAVINAGMMDKLDQPGHYTLFAPTNEAFDKLSPDYMERIMGDKDVIAALVKYHMLTSVQCSEAIMAGSIYETEEGSNIEIGCNGDSLTVNGIKMVLKKDVVTTNGVIHYIDQVLIPDSAKQGIELIGESQSTFSDMVSELDLAAAMGPKTEYTLLAPVNTAFTNEVMTTEQSMLRYILQNHILKLKIRLSELYNGQLLETLAGKLLRVFIYRTAVCIENACMVRGSKEGSKSALHVMKSIIKPAEKTMYKLLIADGRFKIFLSLMETAGLTDLLKQEGSYTIFAPTDEAFNSLSREDFDLLKSDLNALRIILLYHFSNGIFINGGLEGGVTNLLKTLQGKNLQVMSVNNSIHVNSVNVPDSDLMATNGVIHVVKNVLYPADLPVGRQDLLVLLKKLIKYIQIKFVSGFTYQEIPLTFLRRIITTTTHVETVPEVTKVTRVIAGEPTITQVTRVIEGDPSITKVTRVIEGKPTITKVTRVIETEPVVTRVVVQGEPVVTKVTRVIEGDPTFTKVTRVIDGDSSLTKITKVVEGEQTFTKVTRVIDGGDGKRITGQFLVTCLVP
;
A
#
# COMPACT_ATOMS: atom_id res chain seq x y z
N MET A 1 -23.85 14.24 42.33
CA MET A 1 -23.98 13.83 40.91
C MET A 1 -23.22 14.71 39.92
N HIS A 2 -23.25 16.05 40.00
CA HIS A 2 -22.51 16.92 39.08
C HIS A 2 -20.97 16.78 39.14
N GLN A 3 -20.40 16.59 40.34
CA GLN A 3 -18.95 16.37 40.48
C GLN A 3 -18.47 15.03 39.95
N LEU A 4 -19.32 14.00 40.05
CA LEU A 4 -18.99 12.68 39.45
C LEU A 4 -19.01 12.71 37.92
N LEU A 5 -19.92 13.48 37.32
CA LEU A 5 -20.01 13.66 35.87
C LEU A 5 -18.85 14.45 35.29
N VAL A 6 -18.33 15.43 36.01
CA VAL A 6 -17.15 16.19 35.59
C VAL A 6 -15.90 15.36 35.69
N VAL A 7 -15.74 14.55 36.76
CA VAL A 7 -14.58 13.68 36.92
C VAL A 7 -14.61 12.53 35.87
N THR A 8 -15.79 11.99 35.53
CA THR A 8 -15.91 10.99 34.48
C THR A 8 -15.67 11.59 33.10
N SER A 9 -16.12 12.81 32.81
CA SER A 9 -15.85 13.47 31.54
C SER A 9 -14.38 13.87 31.38
N VAL A 10 -13.70 14.26 32.44
CA VAL A 10 -12.25 14.54 32.43
C VAL A 10 -11.45 13.23 32.30
N LEU A 11 -11.86 12.16 32.96
CA LEU A 11 -11.25 10.82 32.80
C LEU A 11 -11.48 10.24 31.39
N VAL A 12 -12.65 10.45 30.79
CA VAL A 12 -12.95 10.03 29.42
C VAL A 12 -12.16 10.91 28.43
N ALA A 13 -12.02 12.21 28.69
CA ALA A 13 -11.17 13.09 27.87
C ALA A 13 -9.68 12.76 27.99
N LEU A 14 -9.22 12.32 29.16
CA LEU A 14 -7.84 11.82 29.37
C LEU A 14 -7.61 10.41 28.78
N CYS A 15 -8.64 9.57 28.71
CA CYS A 15 -8.57 8.26 28.06
C CYS A 15 -8.77 8.34 26.54
N SER A 16 -9.39 9.41 26.03
CA SER A 16 -9.50 9.69 24.59
C SER A 16 -8.26 10.37 23.98
N LEU A 17 -7.27 10.74 24.82
CA LEU A 17 -5.89 10.94 24.39
C LEU A 17 -5.33 9.55 24.08
N GLY A 18 -5.88 8.96 23.00
CA GLY A 18 -5.44 7.69 22.45
C GLY A 18 -3.92 7.69 22.35
N SER A 19 -3.33 6.58 22.71
CA SER A 19 -1.91 6.31 22.44
C SER A 19 -1.65 6.59 20.97
N VAL A 20 -1.18 7.77 20.66
CA VAL A 20 -0.60 8.07 19.35
C VAL A 20 0.52 7.06 19.20
N ASP A 21 0.35 6.09 18.32
CA ASP A 21 1.41 5.16 17.95
C ASP A 21 2.57 6.03 17.44
N THR A 22 3.54 6.28 18.28
CA THR A 22 4.70 7.10 17.94
C THR A 22 5.43 6.40 16.81
N SER A 23 5.46 7.05 15.65
CA SER A 23 6.15 6.53 14.47
C SER A 23 7.65 6.31 14.77
N ALA A 24 8.32 5.50 13.95
CA ALA A 24 9.78 5.36 14.06
C ALA A 24 10.48 6.71 13.96
N TYR A 25 9.94 7.63 13.20
CA TYR A 25 10.34 9.03 13.10
C TYR A 25 10.28 9.75 14.45
N ASP A 26 9.15 9.68 15.15
CA ASP A 26 8.97 10.36 16.45
C ASP A 26 9.98 9.86 17.50
N LYS A 27 10.34 8.58 17.45
CA LYS A 27 11.34 7.98 18.33
C LYS A 27 12.73 8.52 18.04
N ILE A 28 13.14 8.60 16.77
CA ILE A 28 14.46 9.11 16.37
C ILE A 28 14.58 10.61 16.66
N VAL A 29 13.54 11.38 16.37
CA VAL A 29 13.49 12.81 16.71
C VAL A 29 13.59 13.01 18.23
N THR A 30 12.86 12.22 19.00
CA THR A 30 12.90 12.26 20.47
C THR A 30 14.30 11.91 20.98
N HIS A 31 14.95 10.89 20.44
CA HIS A 31 16.31 10.49 20.79
C HIS A 31 17.32 11.61 20.50
N SER A 32 17.24 12.23 19.32
CA SER A 32 18.10 13.37 18.96
C SER A 32 17.89 14.57 19.87
N ARG A 33 16.65 14.85 20.29
CA ARG A 33 16.33 15.90 21.25
C ARG A 33 16.87 15.59 22.65
N ILE A 34 16.77 14.33 23.10
CA ILE A 34 17.34 13.90 24.37
C ILE A 34 18.85 14.07 24.36
N ARG A 35 19.50 13.68 23.26
CA ARG A 35 20.95 13.86 23.10
C ARG A 35 21.34 15.33 23.07
N ALA A 36 20.59 16.19 22.37
CA ALA A 36 20.82 17.64 22.40
C ALA A 36 20.77 18.20 23.82
N ARG A 37 19.81 17.77 24.64
CA ARG A 37 19.72 18.18 26.09
C ARG A 37 20.93 17.72 26.90
N LYS A 38 21.54 16.56 26.53
CA LYS A 38 22.78 16.11 27.19
C LYS A 38 23.98 16.98 26.80
N GLU A 39 24.00 17.66 25.67
CA GLU A 39 25.02 18.61 25.28
C GLU A 39 24.98 19.92 26.13
N GLY A 40 23.80 20.23 26.71
CA GLY A 40 23.63 21.36 27.64
C GLY A 40 22.27 22.06 27.41
N PRO A 41 21.98 23.12 28.18
CA PRO A 41 20.76 23.87 28.05
C PRO A 41 20.66 24.54 26.66
N ASN A 42 19.46 24.63 26.14
CA ASN A 42 19.10 25.32 24.89
C ASN A 42 19.90 24.90 23.65
N VAL A 43 20.33 23.62 23.63
CA VAL A 43 20.95 23.01 22.45
C VAL A 43 19.88 22.30 21.64
N CYS A 44 19.86 22.56 20.33
CA CYS A 44 18.95 21.98 19.36
C CYS A 44 19.69 21.00 18.43
N ALA A 45 19.00 19.92 18.05
CA ALA A 45 19.49 18.98 17.06
C ALA A 45 19.08 19.45 15.65
N LEU A 46 20.04 19.50 14.76
CA LEU A 46 19.88 19.85 13.34
C LEU A 46 20.40 18.73 12.46
N GLN A 47 19.81 18.57 11.32
CA GLN A 47 20.27 17.63 10.29
C GLN A 47 20.88 18.42 9.15
N GLN A 48 22.15 18.24 8.88
CA GLN A 48 22.85 18.89 7.77
C GLN A 48 23.04 17.88 6.63
N VAL A 49 22.73 18.29 5.42
CA VAL A 49 23.02 17.50 4.21
C VAL A 49 24.51 17.51 3.94
N GLN A 50 25.13 16.32 3.89
CA GLN A 50 26.57 16.16 3.74
C GLN A 50 27.08 16.80 2.45
N GLY A 51 28.16 17.58 2.56
CA GLY A 51 28.75 18.34 1.43
C GLY A 51 27.99 19.61 1.07
N THR A 52 27.05 20.06 1.89
CA THR A 52 26.28 21.29 1.69
C THR A 52 26.09 22.04 3.01
N ASN A 53 25.71 23.32 2.93
CA ASN A 53 25.32 24.11 4.11
C ASN A 53 23.82 24.01 4.42
N LYS A 54 23.06 23.11 3.72
CA LYS A 54 21.63 22.95 3.94
C LYS A 54 21.40 22.26 5.27
N LYS A 55 20.73 22.96 6.20
CA LYS A 55 20.36 22.47 7.53
C LYS A 55 18.85 22.38 7.65
N TYR A 56 18.38 21.37 8.38
CA TYR A 56 16.98 21.12 8.64
C TYR A 56 16.79 20.86 10.13
N PHE A 57 15.71 21.37 10.71
CA PHE A 57 15.38 21.14 12.11
C PHE A 57 14.84 19.73 12.35
N SER A 58 14.89 19.28 13.59
CA SER A 58 14.41 17.93 14.00
C SER A 58 12.90 17.69 13.81
N THR A 59 12.16 18.69 13.37
CA THR A 59 10.73 18.58 13.02
C THR A 59 10.47 18.05 11.62
N CYS A 60 11.50 17.98 10.75
CA CYS A 60 11.33 17.49 9.39
C CYS A 60 11.02 15.98 9.35
N ARG A 61 9.96 15.58 8.68
CA ARG A 61 9.49 14.18 8.62
C ARG A 61 10.50 13.19 8.03
N ASN A 62 11.40 13.64 7.17
CA ASN A 62 12.41 12.77 6.55
C ASN A 62 13.70 12.62 7.38
N TRP A 63 13.72 13.16 8.61
CA TRP A 63 14.85 13.05 9.53
C TRP A 63 15.30 11.60 9.76
N TYR A 64 14.35 10.69 10.00
CA TYR A 64 14.64 9.30 10.34
C TYR A 64 15.30 8.49 9.22
N LYS A 65 15.20 8.93 7.97
CA LYS A 65 15.79 8.23 6.81
C LYS A 65 17.30 8.42 6.71
N GLY A 66 17.88 9.37 7.47
CA GLY A 66 19.29 9.69 7.43
C GLY A 66 19.78 10.23 6.08
N SER A 67 18.87 10.54 5.17
CA SER A 67 19.18 11.10 3.84
C SER A 67 18.08 12.08 3.42
N ILE A 68 18.50 13.11 2.71
CA ILE A 68 17.64 14.10 2.06
C ILE A 68 18.07 14.21 0.61
N CYS A 69 17.13 14.04 -0.32
CA CYS A 69 17.42 14.06 -1.75
C CYS A 69 18.58 13.13 -2.15
N GLY A 70 18.59 11.89 -1.59
CA GLY A 70 19.62 10.87 -1.85
C GLY A 70 20.98 11.15 -1.21
N LYS A 71 21.22 12.33 -0.62
CA LYS A 71 22.47 12.67 0.09
C LYS A 71 22.35 12.30 1.57
N LYS A 72 23.40 11.70 2.14
CA LYS A 72 23.49 11.40 3.58
C LYS A 72 23.42 12.69 4.39
N THR A 73 22.90 12.57 5.61
CA THR A 73 22.79 13.70 6.53
C THR A 73 23.58 13.42 7.81
N LEU A 74 24.08 14.51 8.42
CA LEU A 74 24.77 14.50 9.69
C LEU A 74 23.93 15.22 10.73
N VAL A 75 23.84 14.68 11.93
CA VAL A 75 23.18 15.37 13.05
C VAL A 75 24.17 16.29 13.71
N LEU A 76 23.86 17.56 13.75
CA LEU A 76 24.62 18.60 14.44
C LEU A 76 23.84 19.10 15.67
N TYR A 77 24.57 19.54 16.66
CA TYR A 77 24.02 20.12 17.89
C TYR A 77 24.51 21.56 18.01
N GLU A 78 23.59 22.50 17.84
CA GLU A 78 23.85 23.94 17.83
C GLU A 78 22.92 24.63 18.83
N CYS A 79 23.23 25.88 19.16
CA CYS A 79 22.31 26.68 19.97
C CYS A 79 20.92 26.77 19.34
N CYS A 80 19.87 26.58 20.13
CA CYS A 80 18.54 26.90 19.67
C CYS A 80 18.42 28.39 19.32
N PRO A 81 17.53 28.73 18.35
CA PRO A 81 17.32 30.13 18.01
C PRO A 81 17.06 31.01 19.23
N GLY A 82 17.73 32.15 19.30
CA GLY A 82 17.62 33.11 20.39
C GLY A 82 18.54 32.82 21.59
N TYR A 83 19.37 31.78 21.54
CA TYR A 83 20.31 31.44 22.62
C TYR A 83 21.76 31.49 22.13
N MET A 84 22.69 31.76 23.04
CA MET A 84 24.11 31.91 22.75
C MET A 84 24.96 31.10 23.70
N LYS A 85 26.17 30.72 23.26
CA LYS A 85 27.21 30.14 24.10
C LYS A 85 27.86 31.20 24.94
N LEU A 86 28.22 30.82 26.16
CA LEU A 86 29.15 31.60 27.02
C LEU A 86 30.45 30.82 27.14
N GLU A 87 31.57 31.55 27.16
CA GLU A 87 32.90 30.97 27.34
C GLU A 87 32.98 30.17 28.65
N GLY A 88 33.53 28.96 28.59
CA GLY A 88 33.64 28.07 29.73
C GLY A 88 32.37 27.39 30.22
N MET A 89 31.20 27.68 29.62
CA MET A 89 29.95 27.07 30.02
C MET A 89 29.46 26.04 28.99
N ARG A 90 28.79 25.00 29.47
CA ARG A 90 28.26 23.92 28.64
C ARG A 90 26.91 24.31 28.06
N GLY A 91 26.69 24.02 26.79
CA GLY A 91 25.45 24.33 26.09
C GLY A 91 25.34 25.80 25.68
N CYS A 92 24.12 26.32 25.66
CA CYS A 92 23.80 27.69 25.25
C CYS A 92 22.98 28.39 26.38
N PRO A 93 23.63 28.73 27.51
CA PRO A 93 22.94 29.20 28.69
C PRO A 93 22.49 30.67 28.62
N ALA A 94 22.99 31.44 27.66
CA ALA A 94 22.66 32.86 27.51
C ALA A 94 21.55 33.07 26.50
N VAL A 95 20.70 34.04 26.79
CA VAL A 95 19.73 34.56 25.81
C VAL A 95 20.43 35.59 24.93
N ALA A 96 20.25 35.53 23.61
CA ALA A 96 20.76 36.52 22.70
C ALA A 96 20.15 37.91 23.02
N PRO A 97 20.91 39.01 22.94
CA PRO A 97 20.35 40.34 23.18
C PRO A 97 19.22 40.61 22.21
N ILE A 98 18.17 41.25 22.70
CA ILE A 98 17.08 41.69 21.83
C ILE A 98 17.42 43.08 21.32
N ASP A 99 17.29 43.29 20.01
CA ASP A 99 17.57 44.53 19.31
C ASP A 99 16.43 44.86 18.33
N HIS A 100 16.44 46.00 17.70
CA HIS A 100 15.54 46.30 16.61
C HIS A 100 15.87 45.43 15.35
N VAL A 101 15.03 45.50 14.34
CA VAL A 101 15.19 44.66 13.15
C VAL A 101 16.57 44.76 12.52
N TYR A 102 17.12 45.97 12.38
CA TYR A 102 18.46 46.18 11.82
C TYR A 102 19.55 45.45 12.61
N GLY A 103 19.58 45.62 13.96
CA GLY A 103 20.55 44.95 14.79
C GLY A 103 20.37 43.45 14.82
N THR A 104 19.10 42.96 14.75
CA THR A 104 18.78 41.53 14.66
C THR A 104 19.34 40.88 13.40
N LEU A 105 19.44 41.59 12.26
CA LEU A 105 20.08 41.10 11.03
C LEU A 105 21.55 40.70 11.29
N GLY A 106 22.28 41.46 12.06
CA GLY A 106 23.65 41.14 12.48
C GLY A 106 23.71 39.89 13.37
N LEU A 107 22.79 39.81 14.38
CA LEU A 107 22.69 38.68 15.30
C LEU A 107 22.40 37.35 14.59
N VAL A 108 21.57 37.34 13.55
CA VAL A 108 21.24 36.16 12.74
C VAL A 108 22.23 35.89 11.61
N LYS A 109 23.30 36.68 11.52
CA LYS A 109 24.36 36.58 10.50
C LYS A 109 23.89 36.85 9.07
N ALA A 110 22.80 37.60 8.88
CA ALA A 110 22.39 38.13 7.60
C ALA A 110 23.08 39.47 7.33
N THR A 111 24.41 39.43 7.34
CA THR A 111 25.27 40.66 7.31
C THR A 111 25.21 41.37 5.97
N THR A 112 25.08 40.66 4.87
CA THR A 112 24.90 41.28 3.53
C THR A 112 23.58 42.06 3.46
N THR A 113 22.48 41.48 3.95
CA THR A 113 21.19 42.18 4.05
C THR A 113 21.30 43.40 4.96
N GLN A 114 22.04 43.32 6.06
CA GLN A 114 22.28 44.42 6.99
C GLN A 114 23.06 45.56 6.29
N GLN A 115 24.14 45.23 5.58
CA GLN A 115 24.89 46.21 4.78
C GLN A 115 24.02 46.85 3.71
N TYR A 116 23.22 46.10 3.00
CA TYR A 116 22.34 46.65 1.96
C TYR A 116 21.23 47.53 2.55
N ALA A 117 20.73 47.24 3.76
CA ALA A 117 19.82 48.12 4.46
C ALA A 117 20.48 49.46 4.86
N GLU A 118 21.77 49.43 5.21
CA GLU A 118 22.52 50.65 5.46
C GLU A 118 22.80 51.45 4.19
N MET A 119 23.29 50.80 3.13
CA MET A 119 23.59 51.42 1.83
C MET A 119 22.37 52.08 1.17
N SER A 120 21.19 51.44 1.30
CA SER A 120 19.91 51.94 0.78
C SER A 120 19.19 52.91 1.66
N GLN A 121 19.77 53.31 2.80
CA GLN A 121 19.15 54.16 3.82
C GLN A 121 17.90 53.55 4.53
N LEU A 122 17.60 52.24 4.30
CA LEU A 122 16.51 51.56 4.95
C LEU A 122 16.73 51.40 6.49
N ARG A 123 17.98 51.51 6.93
CA ARG A 123 18.37 51.39 8.33
C ARG A 123 17.52 52.27 9.26
N GLU A 124 17.32 53.55 8.92
CA GLU A 124 16.55 54.46 9.74
C GLU A 124 15.12 53.99 9.97
N GLU A 125 14.49 53.39 8.94
CA GLU A 125 13.14 52.90 9.00
C GLU A 125 13.07 51.65 9.92
N ILE A 126 13.96 50.68 9.75
CA ILE A 126 13.92 49.40 10.48
C ILE A 126 14.58 49.51 11.88
N GLU A 127 15.22 50.57 12.23
CA GLU A 127 15.58 50.96 13.63
C GLU A 127 14.46 51.75 14.30
N GLY A 128 13.57 52.34 13.54
CA GLY A 128 12.47 53.18 14.03
C GLY A 128 11.32 52.40 14.72
N ARG A 129 10.28 53.17 15.03
CA ARG A 129 9.04 52.59 15.59
C ARG A 129 8.26 51.87 14.50
N GLY A 130 7.76 50.70 14.81
CA GLY A 130 6.94 49.90 13.88
C GLY A 130 6.70 48.49 14.36
N SER A 131 6.07 47.71 13.50
CA SER A 131 5.87 46.29 13.73
C SER A 131 6.12 45.57 12.39
N TYR A 132 7.35 45.15 12.17
CA TYR A 132 7.80 44.63 10.88
C TYR A 132 7.98 43.13 10.92
N THR A 133 7.74 42.51 9.78
CA THR A 133 8.31 41.19 9.47
C THR A 133 9.29 41.39 8.33
N MET A 134 10.53 40.98 8.53
CA MET A 134 11.56 40.99 7.50
C MET A 134 11.95 39.58 7.11
N PHE A 135 11.75 39.24 5.86
CA PHE A 135 12.27 38.02 5.24
C PHE A 135 13.68 38.31 4.72
N ALA A 136 14.67 38.13 5.59
CA ALA A 136 16.04 38.50 5.31
C ALA A 136 16.78 37.43 4.52
N PRO A 137 17.21 37.67 3.27
CA PRO A 137 18.08 36.74 2.57
C PRO A 137 19.38 36.49 3.32
N SER A 138 19.81 35.22 3.42
CA SER A 138 21.11 34.87 3.96
C SER A 138 22.24 35.43 3.07
N ASN A 139 23.48 35.45 3.57
CA ASN A 139 24.62 35.88 2.74
C ASN A 139 24.76 35.01 1.49
N GLU A 140 24.60 33.68 1.66
CA GLU A 140 24.62 32.73 0.55
C GLU A 140 23.45 32.93 -0.42
N ALA A 141 22.33 33.46 0.02
CA ALA A 141 21.20 33.80 -0.86
C ALA A 141 21.58 34.96 -1.80
N TRP A 142 22.27 35.97 -1.30
CA TRP A 142 22.78 37.08 -2.12
C TRP A 142 23.90 36.63 -3.08
N ASP A 143 24.74 35.67 -2.66
CA ASP A 143 25.80 35.12 -3.53
C ASP A 143 25.26 34.32 -4.72
N ARG A 144 24.01 33.89 -4.66
CA ARG A 144 23.31 33.16 -5.74
C ARG A 144 22.61 34.09 -6.72
N VAL A 145 22.50 35.37 -6.41
CA VAL A 145 21.92 36.36 -7.35
C VAL A 145 22.85 36.49 -8.55
N GLU A 146 22.26 36.50 -9.75
CA GLU A 146 23.03 36.70 -10.97
C GLU A 146 23.90 37.98 -10.87
N PRO A 147 25.17 37.92 -11.30
CA PRO A 147 26.10 39.02 -11.14
C PRO A 147 25.59 40.34 -11.73
N ASP A 148 24.92 40.30 -12.88
CA ASP A 148 24.38 41.48 -13.55
C ASP A 148 23.21 42.11 -12.76
N VAL A 149 22.34 41.27 -12.20
CA VAL A 149 21.23 41.72 -11.33
C VAL A 149 21.78 42.33 -10.06
N ARG A 150 22.77 41.69 -9.44
CA ARG A 150 23.43 42.20 -8.24
C ARG A 150 24.10 43.53 -8.48
N ALA A 151 24.83 43.67 -9.60
CA ALA A 151 25.48 44.92 -10.01
C ALA A 151 24.45 46.03 -10.26
N ALA A 152 23.30 45.71 -10.86
CA ALA A 152 22.22 46.67 -11.05
C ALA A 152 21.67 47.18 -9.71
N LEU A 153 21.43 46.28 -8.73
CA LEU A 153 21.00 46.64 -7.39
C LEU A 153 22.03 47.53 -6.65
N GLU A 154 23.31 47.18 -6.74
CA GLU A 154 24.39 47.91 -6.08
C GLU A 154 24.71 49.26 -6.79
N SER A 155 24.36 49.42 -8.05
CA SER A 155 24.53 50.69 -8.78
C SER A 155 23.43 51.70 -8.50
N ASN A 156 22.25 51.25 -8.04
CA ASN A 156 21.11 52.12 -7.78
C ASN A 156 20.52 51.82 -6.39
N VAL A 157 21.32 52.04 -5.35
CA VAL A 157 21.02 51.63 -3.97
C VAL A 157 19.79 52.32 -3.40
N ASN A 158 19.50 53.56 -3.75
CA ASN A 158 18.40 54.33 -3.19
C ASN A 158 17.05 54.06 -3.86
N ILE A 159 17.01 53.36 -4.97
CA ILE A 159 15.79 53.00 -5.69
C ILE A 159 15.71 51.48 -5.81
N GLU A 160 16.56 50.86 -6.62
CA GLU A 160 16.48 49.44 -6.92
C GLU A 160 16.71 48.57 -5.69
N LEU A 161 17.77 48.80 -4.94
CA LEU A 161 18.09 48.02 -3.75
C LEU A 161 17.10 48.31 -2.63
N TYR A 162 16.71 49.54 -2.42
CA TYR A 162 15.71 49.92 -1.43
C TYR A 162 14.36 49.24 -1.73
N ASN A 163 13.91 49.30 -2.97
CA ASN A 163 12.66 48.65 -3.38
C ASN A 163 12.73 47.10 -3.24
N ALA A 164 13.88 46.51 -3.61
CA ALA A 164 14.10 45.09 -3.42
C ALA A 164 13.99 44.67 -1.93
N LEU A 165 14.63 45.43 -1.03
CA LEU A 165 14.55 45.20 0.41
C LEU A 165 13.14 45.44 0.96
N HIS A 166 12.43 46.49 0.51
CA HIS A 166 11.04 46.76 0.85
C HIS A 166 10.10 45.60 0.44
N PHE A 167 10.38 44.95 -0.69
CA PHE A 167 9.63 43.77 -1.09
C PHE A 167 9.81 42.59 -0.09
N HIS A 168 10.96 42.53 0.58
CA HIS A 168 11.21 41.52 1.61
C HIS A 168 10.56 41.85 2.99
N MET A 169 9.80 42.95 3.09
CA MET A 169 9.22 43.41 4.32
C MET A 169 7.69 43.44 4.29
N VAL A 170 7.11 43.17 5.45
CA VAL A 170 5.66 43.27 5.71
C VAL A 170 5.43 44.18 6.91
N ASN A 171 4.49 45.11 6.82
CA ASN A 171 4.18 46.08 7.86
C ASN A 171 3.28 45.47 8.96
N ARG A 172 3.62 44.30 9.43
CA ARG A 172 3.06 43.64 10.63
C ARG A 172 3.96 42.51 11.06
N ARG A 173 3.85 42.14 12.35
CA ARG A 173 4.61 41.01 12.92
C ARG A 173 3.92 39.71 12.62
N ILE A 174 4.60 38.76 11.95
CA ILE A 174 4.08 37.45 11.59
C ILE A 174 5.10 36.37 12.01
N LEU A 175 4.71 35.48 12.91
CA LEU A 175 5.51 34.33 13.32
C LEU A 175 5.20 33.12 12.41
N THR A 176 6.10 32.18 12.31
CA THR A 176 5.89 30.97 11.48
C THR A 176 4.67 30.16 11.88
N LYS A 177 4.26 30.19 13.15
CA LYS A 177 3.02 29.55 13.64
C LYS A 177 1.75 30.19 13.08
N ASP A 178 1.83 31.46 12.68
CA ASP A 178 0.72 32.25 12.13
C ASP A 178 0.68 32.16 10.59
N MET A 179 1.73 31.63 9.99
CA MET A 179 1.85 31.39 8.55
C MET A 179 1.12 30.10 8.17
N LYS A 180 -0.02 30.26 7.50
CA LYS A 180 -0.81 29.13 7.00
C LYS A 180 -0.37 28.77 5.58
N ASN A 181 -0.64 27.53 5.17
CA ASN A 181 -0.45 27.17 3.78
C ASN A 181 -1.36 27.99 2.87
N ASP A 182 -0.86 28.35 1.68
CA ASP A 182 -1.56 29.17 0.69
C ASP A 182 -1.96 30.58 1.16
N MET A 183 -1.28 31.09 2.20
CA MET A 183 -1.50 32.43 2.71
C MET A 183 -0.71 33.43 1.83
N SER A 184 -1.32 34.55 1.53
CA SER A 184 -0.64 35.68 0.95
C SER A 184 -0.57 36.85 1.94
N VAL A 185 0.52 37.60 1.93
CA VAL A 185 0.70 38.83 2.72
C VAL A 185 1.20 39.93 1.80
N THR A 186 0.80 41.16 2.10
CA THR A 186 1.18 42.33 1.31
C THR A 186 2.55 42.84 1.74
N SER A 187 3.47 42.96 0.77
CA SER A 187 4.78 43.54 1.00
C SER A 187 4.70 45.07 1.18
N MET A 188 5.77 45.66 1.67
CA MET A 188 5.87 47.11 1.78
C MET A 188 6.22 47.80 0.45
N TYR A 189 6.50 47.00 -0.59
CA TYR A 189 6.79 47.52 -1.95
C TYR A 189 5.56 47.35 -2.85
N ASN A 190 4.96 48.48 -3.23
CA ASN A 190 3.83 48.59 -4.17
C ASN A 190 2.65 47.62 -3.85
N ASP A 191 2.46 47.28 -2.59
CA ASP A 191 1.43 46.31 -2.14
C ASP A 191 1.47 44.97 -2.87
N LEU A 192 2.63 44.60 -3.43
CA LEU A 192 2.80 43.32 -4.11
C LEU A 192 2.71 42.15 -3.10
N GLY A 193 2.10 41.08 -3.54
CA GLY A 193 1.89 39.87 -2.71
C GLY A 193 3.16 39.08 -2.46
N ILE A 194 3.33 38.60 -1.23
CA ILE A 194 4.27 37.56 -0.85
C ILE A 194 3.46 36.31 -0.55
N TYR A 195 3.75 35.22 -1.22
CA TYR A 195 3.01 33.97 -1.16
C TYR A 195 3.70 32.99 -0.21
N ILE A 196 2.97 32.52 0.80
CA ILE A 196 3.48 31.68 1.87
C ILE A 196 2.91 30.28 1.72
N ASN A 197 3.77 29.27 1.76
CA ASN A 197 3.38 27.88 1.81
C ASN A 197 3.99 27.21 3.06
N HIS A 198 3.13 26.50 3.79
CA HIS A 198 3.51 25.79 5.00
C HIS A 198 3.25 24.30 4.80
N TYR A 199 4.31 23.54 4.62
CA TYR A 199 4.25 22.13 4.26
C TYR A 199 4.12 21.22 5.48
N SER A 200 3.52 20.06 5.28
CA SER A 200 3.33 19.05 6.34
C SER A 200 4.63 18.50 6.93
N ASN A 201 5.76 18.68 6.27
CA ASN A 201 7.08 18.33 6.78
C ASN A 201 7.72 19.42 7.67
N GLY A 202 7.01 20.51 7.91
CA GLY A 202 7.45 21.64 8.73
C GLY A 202 8.27 22.71 8.01
N ILE A 203 8.48 22.57 6.69
CA ILE A 203 9.13 23.61 5.89
C ILE A 203 8.11 24.70 5.60
N VAL A 204 8.56 25.96 5.76
CA VAL A 204 7.81 27.15 5.37
C VAL A 204 8.59 27.87 4.26
N THR A 205 7.89 28.22 3.20
CA THR A 205 8.46 28.99 2.09
C THR A 205 7.72 30.31 1.89
N VAL A 206 8.44 31.31 1.42
CA VAL A 206 7.92 32.61 1.00
C VAL A 206 8.39 32.85 -0.44
N ASN A 207 7.46 32.98 -1.39
CA ASN A 207 7.78 32.98 -2.83
C ASN A 207 8.79 31.87 -3.19
N CYS A 208 8.54 30.66 -2.69
CA CYS A 208 9.41 29.48 -2.82
C CYS A 208 10.82 29.58 -2.18
N ALA A 209 11.19 30.69 -1.56
CA ALA A 209 12.35 30.77 -0.71
C ALA A 209 12.08 30.12 0.65
N ARG A 210 12.93 29.19 1.07
CA ARG A 210 12.75 28.46 2.33
C ARG A 210 13.20 29.32 3.53
N ILE A 211 12.39 29.37 4.56
CA ILE A 211 12.79 29.96 5.85
C ILE A 211 13.79 29.00 6.52
N ILE A 212 15.05 29.43 6.66
CA ILE A 212 16.13 28.65 7.28
C ILE A 212 16.27 28.92 8.78
N HIS A 213 16.02 30.17 9.21
CA HIS A 213 15.95 30.58 10.61
C HIS A 213 14.74 31.48 10.81
N GLY A 214 13.69 30.91 11.37
CA GLY A 214 12.45 31.67 11.62
C GLY A 214 12.38 32.27 13.03
N ASN A 215 11.44 33.20 13.21
CA ASN A 215 11.03 33.70 14.52
C ASN A 215 12.13 34.39 15.32
N GLN A 216 13.05 35.09 14.67
CA GLN A 216 14.04 35.88 15.32
C GLN A 216 13.40 37.21 15.78
N VAL A 217 12.99 37.26 17.04
CA VAL A 217 12.23 38.37 17.60
C VAL A 217 13.11 39.63 17.77
N ALA A 218 12.63 40.74 17.26
CA ALA A 218 13.18 42.04 17.42
C ALA A 218 12.24 42.91 18.27
N THR A 219 12.74 44.08 18.79
CA THR A 219 11.94 45.00 19.57
C THR A 219 10.81 45.65 18.78
N ASN A 220 11.01 45.86 17.48
CA ASN A 220 10.06 46.44 16.54
C ASN A 220 9.62 45.49 15.41
N GLY A 221 9.77 44.15 15.61
CA GLY A 221 9.32 43.22 14.62
C GLY A 221 9.84 41.78 14.81
N VAL A 222 9.99 41.08 13.71
CA VAL A 222 10.52 39.72 13.61
C VAL A 222 11.32 39.57 12.33
N VAL A 223 12.44 38.85 12.38
CA VAL A 223 13.28 38.52 11.23
C VAL A 223 13.15 37.03 10.97
N HIS A 224 12.91 36.67 9.73
CA HIS A 224 13.01 35.31 9.22
C HIS A 224 14.10 35.26 8.16
N VAL A 225 15.13 34.47 8.37
CA VAL A 225 16.20 34.29 7.39
C VAL A 225 15.74 33.32 6.33
N ILE A 226 15.87 33.70 5.06
CA ILE A 226 15.48 32.92 3.88
C ILE A 226 16.68 32.55 3.03
N ASP A 227 16.57 31.45 2.27
CA ASP A 227 17.65 30.88 1.48
C ASP A 227 17.79 31.48 0.07
N ARG A 228 16.90 32.38 -0.31
CA ARG A 228 16.93 33.08 -1.61
C ARG A 228 16.49 34.51 -1.49
N VAL A 229 16.95 35.34 -2.41
CA VAL A 229 16.36 36.65 -2.63
C VAL A 229 15.06 36.48 -3.37
N ILE A 230 13.98 37.10 -2.89
CA ILE A 230 12.68 37.10 -3.54
C ILE A 230 12.43 38.35 -4.34
N SER A 231 11.75 38.23 -5.46
CA SER A 231 11.40 39.36 -6.33
C SER A 231 9.88 39.51 -6.40
N GLY A 232 9.42 40.70 -6.76
CA GLY A 232 8.01 41.02 -6.94
C GLY A 232 7.36 40.07 -7.95
N VAL A 233 6.16 39.55 -7.59
CA VAL A 233 5.36 38.68 -8.43
C VAL A 233 4.17 39.48 -8.92
N GLY A 234 4.13 39.73 -10.24
CA GLY A 234 3.01 40.48 -10.85
C GLY A 234 2.19 39.66 -11.84
N ASN A 235 2.74 38.59 -12.37
CA ASN A 235 2.14 37.78 -13.41
C ASN A 235 1.49 36.51 -12.86
N ASN A 236 0.34 36.12 -13.43
CA ASN A 236 -0.25 34.82 -13.25
C ASN A 236 0.36 33.79 -14.24
N MET A 237 -0.06 32.54 -14.14
CA MET A 237 0.47 31.45 -14.99
C MET A 237 0.20 31.69 -16.47
N LYS A 238 -0.99 32.20 -16.83
CA LYS A 238 -1.35 32.51 -18.22
C LYS A 238 -0.42 33.58 -18.79
N GLU A 239 -0.22 34.68 -18.06
CA GLU A 239 0.67 35.78 -18.49
C GLU A 239 2.12 35.32 -18.67
N VAL A 240 2.62 34.44 -17.81
CA VAL A 240 3.95 33.84 -17.99
C VAL A 240 4.00 32.98 -19.24
N LEU A 241 2.97 32.16 -19.53
CA LEU A 241 2.92 31.38 -20.78
C LEU A 241 2.81 32.28 -22.02
N ASP A 242 2.12 33.43 -21.93
CA ASP A 242 1.94 34.34 -23.05
C ASP A 242 3.24 35.02 -23.45
N VAL A 243 4.14 35.31 -22.52
CA VAL A 243 5.40 36.01 -22.77
C VAL A 243 6.63 35.09 -22.95
N SER A 244 6.49 33.80 -22.64
CA SER A 244 7.60 32.85 -22.70
C SER A 244 7.69 32.17 -24.07
N ASP A 245 8.65 32.57 -24.89
CA ASP A 245 8.89 31.92 -26.17
C ASP A 245 9.26 30.44 -26.06
N GLU A 246 9.94 30.03 -24.96
CA GLU A 246 10.34 28.66 -24.70
C GLU A 246 9.16 27.73 -24.46
N LEU A 247 7.99 28.28 -24.10
CA LEU A 247 6.78 27.54 -23.77
C LEU A 247 5.69 27.65 -24.84
N SER A 248 5.97 28.14 -26.01
CA SER A 248 4.98 28.42 -27.06
C SER A 248 4.22 27.17 -27.52
N SER A 249 4.89 26.00 -27.57
CA SER A 249 4.27 24.72 -27.88
C SER A 249 3.30 24.28 -26.79
N PHE A 250 3.67 24.40 -25.52
CA PHE A 250 2.82 24.10 -24.38
C PHE A 250 1.63 25.08 -24.29
N ARG A 251 1.88 26.36 -24.53
CA ARG A 251 0.81 27.38 -24.62
C ARG A 251 -0.23 26.97 -25.67
N SER A 252 0.20 26.55 -26.86
CA SER A 252 -0.71 26.05 -27.89
C SER A 252 -1.52 24.85 -27.43
N ALA A 253 -0.90 23.91 -26.69
CA ALA A 253 -1.58 22.78 -26.08
C ALA A 253 -2.65 23.23 -25.06
N VAL A 254 -2.33 24.19 -24.21
CA VAL A 254 -3.28 24.76 -23.22
C VAL A 254 -4.46 25.45 -23.90
N ILE A 255 -4.23 26.16 -24.98
CA ILE A 255 -5.27 26.82 -25.79
C ILE A 255 -6.19 25.75 -26.41
N ASN A 256 -5.63 24.73 -27.05
CA ASN A 256 -6.40 23.65 -27.69
C ASN A 256 -7.19 22.84 -26.66
N ALA A 257 -6.66 22.68 -25.45
CA ALA A 257 -7.35 22.07 -24.32
C ALA A 257 -8.49 22.93 -23.77
N GLY A 258 -8.54 24.23 -24.11
CA GLY A 258 -9.52 25.17 -23.56
C GLY A 258 -9.25 25.51 -22.09
N MET A 259 -8.02 25.49 -21.63
CA MET A 259 -7.65 25.66 -20.23
C MET A 259 -6.95 26.99 -19.89
N MET A 260 -6.81 27.89 -20.86
CA MET A 260 -6.19 29.21 -20.60
C MET A 260 -6.94 30.02 -19.54
N ASP A 261 -8.26 29.97 -19.54
CA ASP A 261 -9.06 30.70 -18.56
C ASP A 261 -8.82 30.17 -17.12
N LYS A 262 -8.55 28.88 -16.97
CA LYS A 262 -8.22 28.30 -15.67
C LYS A 262 -6.88 28.81 -15.14
N LEU A 263 -5.91 28.96 -16.00
CA LEU A 263 -4.59 29.52 -15.65
C LEU A 263 -4.61 31.02 -15.38
N ASP A 264 -5.67 31.71 -15.80
CA ASP A 264 -5.91 33.13 -15.53
C ASP A 264 -6.62 33.36 -14.17
N GLN A 265 -7.34 32.34 -13.66
CA GLN A 265 -8.08 32.45 -12.42
C GLN A 265 -7.18 32.37 -11.17
N PRO A 266 -7.57 33.02 -10.06
CA PRO A 266 -6.92 32.80 -8.77
C PRO A 266 -6.91 31.32 -8.37
N GLY A 267 -5.82 30.88 -7.77
CA GLY A 267 -5.67 29.50 -7.35
C GLY A 267 -4.33 29.23 -6.71
N HIS A 268 -4.09 27.95 -6.41
CA HIS A 268 -2.85 27.47 -5.79
C HIS A 268 -2.40 26.24 -6.54
N TYR A 269 -1.66 26.45 -7.63
CA TYR A 269 -1.31 25.40 -8.56
C TYR A 269 0.20 25.22 -8.67
N THR A 270 0.61 24.03 -9.06
CA THR A 270 1.95 23.76 -9.59
C THR A 270 1.78 23.31 -11.03
N LEU A 271 2.49 23.99 -11.94
CA LEU A 271 2.49 23.67 -13.35
C LEU A 271 3.86 23.16 -13.76
N PHE A 272 3.94 21.94 -14.27
CA PHE A 272 5.12 21.42 -14.94
C PHE A 272 5.00 21.74 -16.41
N ALA A 273 5.68 22.80 -16.86
CA ALA A 273 5.56 23.30 -18.23
C ALA A 273 6.67 22.72 -19.12
N PRO A 274 6.34 21.83 -20.07
CA PRO A 274 7.32 21.33 -21.04
C PRO A 274 7.79 22.44 -21.96
N THR A 275 9.11 22.54 -22.18
CA THR A 275 9.70 23.46 -23.16
C THR A 275 9.41 23.00 -24.60
N ASN A 276 9.62 23.88 -25.57
CA ASN A 276 9.51 23.52 -26.98
C ASN A 276 10.37 22.31 -27.32
N GLU A 277 11.60 22.26 -26.80
CA GLU A 277 12.51 21.11 -26.97
C GLU A 277 11.94 19.78 -26.41
N ALA A 278 11.12 19.84 -25.38
CA ALA A 278 10.43 18.66 -24.87
C ALA A 278 9.43 18.14 -25.89
N PHE A 279 8.72 19.00 -26.58
CA PHE A 279 7.77 18.63 -27.64
C PHE A 279 8.50 18.12 -28.89
N ASP A 280 9.68 18.69 -29.25
CA ASP A 280 10.50 18.26 -30.37
C ASP A 280 11.01 16.80 -30.21
N LYS A 281 11.05 16.27 -29.00
CA LYS A 281 11.39 14.86 -28.74
C LYS A 281 10.27 13.88 -29.13
N LEU A 282 9.04 14.36 -29.32
CA LEU A 282 7.92 13.55 -29.77
C LEU A 282 7.91 13.42 -31.31
N SER A 283 7.48 12.24 -31.81
CA SER A 283 7.34 12.07 -33.26
C SER A 283 6.23 12.97 -33.82
N PRO A 284 6.36 13.45 -35.07
CA PRO A 284 5.33 14.28 -35.70
C PRO A 284 3.95 13.63 -35.72
N ASP A 285 3.87 12.34 -36.01
CA ASP A 285 2.61 11.57 -36.03
C ASP A 285 1.97 11.52 -34.64
N TYR A 286 2.79 11.37 -33.61
CA TYR A 286 2.34 11.39 -32.22
C TYR A 286 1.78 12.75 -31.83
N MET A 287 2.49 13.81 -32.21
CA MET A 287 2.07 15.19 -31.98
C MET A 287 0.75 15.51 -32.67
N GLU A 288 0.60 15.15 -33.96
CA GLU A 288 -0.64 15.34 -34.71
C GLU A 288 -1.83 14.63 -34.02
N ARG A 289 -1.62 13.41 -33.55
CA ARG A 289 -2.63 12.64 -32.83
C ARG A 289 -3.07 13.32 -31.52
N ILE A 290 -2.09 13.75 -30.69
CA ILE A 290 -2.38 14.38 -29.41
C ILE A 290 -3.07 15.73 -29.61
N MET A 291 -2.53 16.57 -30.49
CA MET A 291 -3.07 17.90 -30.74
C MET A 291 -4.40 17.89 -31.50
N GLY A 292 -4.68 16.81 -32.20
CA GLY A 292 -5.91 16.63 -33.00
C GLY A 292 -7.12 16.12 -32.20
N ASP A 293 -6.93 15.66 -30.96
CA ASP A 293 -8.03 15.22 -30.07
C ASP A 293 -8.08 16.10 -28.81
N LYS A 294 -9.19 16.83 -28.68
CA LYS A 294 -9.39 17.78 -27.59
C LYS A 294 -9.39 17.12 -26.20
N ASP A 295 -9.92 15.92 -26.09
CA ASP A 295 -10.00 15.21 -24.81
C ASP A 295 -8.60 14.70 -24.42
N VAL A 296 -7.81 14.25 -25.39
CA VAL A 296 -6.44 13.79 -25.18
C VAL A 296 -5.54 14.95 -24.76
N ILE A 297 -5.61 16.09 -25.44
CA ILE A 297 -4.78 17.25 -25.10
C ILE A 297 -5.20 17.86 -23.76
N ALA A 298 -6.49 17.86 -23.45
CA ALA A 298 -6.98 18.31 -22.13
C ALA A 298 -6.47 17.40 -21.00
N ALA A 299 -6.51 16.10 -21.19
CA ALA A 299 -5.95 15.15 -20.22
C ALA A 299 -4.45 15.35 -20.03
N LEU A 300 -3.71 15.55 -21.13
CA LEU A 300 -2.28 15.83 -21.08
C LEU A 300 -1.99 17.12 -20.29
N VAL A 301 -2.65 18.22 -20.60
CA VAL A 301 -2.43 19.50 -19.89
C VAL A 301 -2.79 19.38 -18.41
N LYS A 302 -3.91 18.75 -18.08
CA LYS A 302 -4.31 18.51 -16.69
C LYS A 302 -3.32 17.64 -15.92
N TYR A 303 -2.67 16.69 -16.58
CA TYR A 303 -1.64 15.85 -15.96
C TYR A 303 -0.36 16.64 -15.60
N HIS A 304 -0.09 17.76 -16.27
CA HIS A 304 1.01 18.66 -15.94
C HIS A 304 0.70 19.61 -14.79
N MET A 305 -0.48 19.53 -14.21
CA MET A 305 -0.98 20.49 -13.24
C MET A 305 -1.35 19.82 -11.92
N LEU A 306 -0.83 20.35 -10.79
CA LEU A 306 -1.23 19.99 -9.45
C LEU A 306 -2.13 21.06 -8.85
N THR A 307 -3.06 20.65 -7.97
CA THR A 307 -3.97 21.54 -7.22
C THR A 307 -3.38 22.06 -5.92
N SER A 308 -2.08 22.01 -5.77
CA SER A 308 -1.31 22.51 -4.63
C SER A 308 -0.01 23.14 -5.08
N VAL A 309 0.51 24.11 -4.31
CA VAL A 309 1.81 24.74 -4.61
C VAL A 309 2.93 23.88 -4.04
N GLN A 310 3.81 23.39 -4.92
CA GLN A 310 4.96 22.57 -4.55
C GLN A 310 6.26 23.27 -4.93
N CYS A 311 6.84 24.00 -3.99
CA CYS A 311 8.16 24.62 -4.17
C CYS A 311 9.26 23.57 -4.05
N SER A 312 10.32 23.71 -4.83
CA SER A 312 11.43 22.74 -4.89
C SER A 312 12.12 22.52 -3.53
N GLU A 313 12.28 23.56 -2.75
CA GLU A 313 12.97 23.48 -1.43
C GLU A 313 12.13 22.77 -0.36
N ALA A 314 10.82 22.55 -0.60
CA ALA A 314 9.95 21.78 0.27
C ALA A 314 10.06 20.28 0.02
N ILE A 315 10.61 19.85 -1.10
CA ILE A 315 10.74 18.46 -1.52
C ILE A 315 12.02 17.87 -0.94
N MET A 316 11.90 16.92 -0.02
CA MET A 316 13.01 16.27 0.68
C MET A 316 13.19 14.80 0.27
N ALA A 317 12.14 14.19 -0.26
CA ALA A 317 12.10 12.83 -0.80
C ALA A 317 10.94 12.69 -1.76
N GLY A 318 10.89 11.60 -2.54
CA GLY A 318 9.77 11.29 -3.41
C GLY A 318 8.45 11.21 -2.65
N SER A 319 7.44 11.90 -3.18
CA SER A 319 6.06 11.89 -2.69
C SER A 319 5.10 11.86 -3.87
N ILE A 320 3.97 11.25 -3.67
CA ILE A 320 2.92 11.11 -4.68
C ILE A 320 1.91 12.24 -4.52
N TYR A 321 1.59 12.89 -5.62
CA TYR A 321 0.61 13.97 -5.72
C TYR A 321 -0.44 13.64 -6.76
N GLU A 322 -1.68 13.99 -6.49
CA GLU A 322 -2.77 13.88 -7.44
C GLU A 322 -2.74 15.08 -8.40
N THR A 323 -2.81 14.80 -9.68
CA THR A 323 -2.88 15.82 -10.73
C THR A 323 -4.31 16.29 -10.97
N GLU A 324 -4.49 17.38 -11.67
CA GLU A 324 -5.82 17.86 -12.10
C GLU A 324 -6.53 16.86 -13.04
N GLU A 325 -5.80 15.97 -13.66
CA GLU A 325 -6.34 14.89 -14.50
C GLU A 325 -6.94 13.75 -13.65
N GLY A 326 -6.54 13.63 -12.37
CA GLY A 326 -7.02 12.63 -11.43
C GLY A 326 -6.05 11.47 -11.21
N SER A 327 -5.05 11.31 -12.04
CA SER A 327 -3.97 10.32 -11.84
C SER A 327 -2.82 10.92 -11.04
N ASN A 328 -1.98 10.04 -10.50
CA ASN A 328 -0.91 10.41 -9.61
C ASN A 328 0.40 10.66 -10.37
N ILE A 329 1.18 11.61 -9.84
CA ILE A 329 2.55 11.89 -10.26
C ILE A 329 3.47 11.83 -9.04
N GLU A 330 4.66 11.27 -9.19
CA GLU A 330 5.69 11.30 -8.15
C GLU A 330 6.59 12.51 -8.36
N ILE A 331 6.73 13.35 -7.32
CA ILE A 331 7.69 14.44 -7.30
C ILE A 331 8.72 14.13 -6.24
N GLY A 332 9.97 14.11 -6.64
CA GLY A 332 11.09 13.78 -5.78
C GLY A 332 12.29 14.68 -6.05
N CYS A 333 13.41 14.28 -5.48
CA CYS A 333 14.67 14.99 -5.66
C CYS A 333 15.85 14.02 -5.63
N ASN A 334 16.88 14.37 -6.39
CA ASN A 334 18.16 13.66 -6.38
C ASN A 334 19.30 14.69 -6.39
N GLY A 335 19.94 14.87 -5.25
CA GLY A 335 20.87 15.98 -5.05
C GLY A 335 20.15 17.33 -5.10
N ASP A 336 20.57 18.22 -5.97
CA ASP A 336 19.96 19.53 -6.16
C ASP A 336 18.91 19.56 -7.29
N SER A 337 18.72 18.40 -7.95
CA SER A 337 17.78 18.25 -9.05
C SER A 337 16.42 17.78 -8.55
N LEU A 338 15.37 18.43 -8.99
CA LEU A 338 13.98 17.97 -8.83
C LEU A 338 13.72 16.86 -9.84
N THR A 339 13.02 15.82 -9.42
CA THR A 339 12.64 14.69 -10.28
C THR A 339 11.13 14.58 -10.39
N VAL A 340 10.68 14.19 -11.57
CA VAL A 340 9.26 13.86 -11.83
C VAL A 340 9.22 12.42 -12.29
N ASN A 341 8.41 11.59 -11.63
CA ASN A 341 8.35 10.13 -11.87
C ASN A 341 9.75 9.46 -11.83
N GLY A 342 10.60 9.93 -10.92
CA GLY A 342 11.96 9.42 -10.74
C GLY A 342 12.99 9.95 -11.76
N ILE A 343 12.57 10.72 -12.77
CA ILE A 343 13.42 11.20 -13.84
C ILE A 343 13.83 12.66 -13.58
N LYS A 344 15.12 12.97 -13.80
CA LYS A 344 15.62 14.34 -13.76
C LYS A 344 15.22 15.05 -15.05
N MET A 345 14.15 15.83 -15.01
CA MET A 345 13.65 16.54 -16.18
C MET A 345 13.39 18.02 -15.94
N VAL A 346 13.56 18.49 -14.72
CA VAL A 346 13.30 19.90 -14.38
C VAL A 346 14.51 20.76 -14.74
N LEU A 347 14.33 21.66 -15.69
CA LEU A 347 15.33 22.59 -16.17
C LEU A 347 15.40 23.87 -15.33
N LYS A 348 14.25 24.49 -15.13
CA LYS A 348 14.08 25.72 -14.35
C LYS A 348 12.97 25.50 -13.32
N LYS A 349 13.27 25.77 -12.07
CA LYS A 349 12.36 25.52 -10.95
C LYS A 349 11.92 26.82 -10.28
N ASP A 350 10.77 26.78 -9.62
CA ASP A 350 10.25 27.82 -8.73
C ASP A 350 10.03 29.18 -9.44
N VAL A 351 9.47 29.18 -10.62
CA VAL A 351 8.96 30.40 -11.26
C VAL A 351 7.63 30.74 -10.59
N VAL A 352 7.66 31.67 -9.63
CA VAL A 352 6.52 32.04 -8.81
C VAL A 352 5.56 32.92 -9.59
N THR A 353 4.26 32.62 -9.49
CA THR A 353 3.17 33.39 -10.10
C THR A 353 2.13 33.77 -9.06
N THR A 354 1.20 34.68 -9.39
CA THR A 354 0.14 35.10 -8.46
C THR A 354 -0.83 33.97 -8.09
N ASN A 355 -0.89 32.91 -8.87
CA ASN A 355 -1.77 31.74 -8.67
C ASN A 355 -1.03 30.42 -8.55
N GLY A 356 0.29 30.45 -8.28
CA GLY A 356 1.05 29.23 -8.01
C GLY A 356 2.52 29.29 -8.46
N VAL A 357 3.05 28.16 -8.90
CA VAL A 357 4.46 28.00 -9.30
C VAL A 357 4.57 27.21 -10.59
N ILE A 358 5.51 27.58 -11.46
CA ILE A 358 5.83 26.86 -12.69
C ILE A 358 7.22 26.25 -12.57
N HIS A 359 7.35 24.99 -12.94
CA HIS A 359 8.62 24.29 -13.16
C HIS A 359 8.74 23.92 -14.64
N TYR A 360 9.82 24.35 -15.28
CA TYR A 360 10.07 24.03 -16.68
C TYR A 360 10.70 22.65 -16.78
N ILE A 361 10.16 21.81 -17.65
CA ILE A 361 10.61 20.42 -17.84
C ILE A 361 11.03 20.17 -19.29
N ASP A 362 11.98 19.24 -19.48
CA ASP A 362 12.53 18.87 -20.79
C ASP A 362 11.86 17.66 -21.43
N GLN A 363 10.78 17.17 -20.81
CA GLN A 363 9.99 16.06 -21.33
C GLN A 363 8.49 16.36 -21.16
N VAL A 364 7.69 15.91 -22.11
CA VAL A 364 6.24 15.96 -22.01
C VAL A 364 5.76 14.80 -21.17
N LEU A 365 4.95 15.07 -20.14
CA LEU A 365 4.33 14.04 -19.31
C LEU A 365 3.06 13.54 -19.99
N ILE A 366 2.98 12.24 -20.25
CA ILE A 366 1.85 11.64 -20.94
C ILE A 366 1.09 10.74 -19.97
N PRO A 367 -0.12 11.13 -19.57
CA PRO A 367 -0.94 10.29 -18.70
C PRO A 367 -1.48 9.07 -19.47
N ASP A 368 -1.84 8.04 -18.75
CA ASP A 368 -2.41 6.85 -19.37
C ASP A 368 -3.70 7.18 -20.14
N SER A 369 -4.51 8.12 -19.67
CA SER A 369 -5.72 8.60 -20.34
C SER A 369 -5.49 9.27 -21.71
N ALA A 370 -4.27 9.68 -22.01
CA ALA A 370 -3.86 10.22 -23.33
C ALA A 370 -3.26 9.17 -24.26
N LYS A 371 -3.01 7.96 -23.77
CA LYS A 371 -2.37 6.86 -24.53
C LYS A 371 -3.39 5.99 -25.25
N GLN A 372 -2.95 5.34 -26.31
CA GLN A 372 -3.68 4.21 -26.90
C GLN A 372 -3.47 2.94 -26.07
N GLY A 373 -4.37 1.94 -26.24
CA GLY A 373 -4.29 0.69 -25.49
C GLY A 373 -2.96 -0.05 -25.65
N ILE A 374 -2.39 -0.04 -26.82
CA ILE A 374 -1.10 -0.69 -27.08
C ILE A 374 0.06 0.03 -26.36
N GLU A 375 -0.03 1.33 -26.17
CA GLU A 375 0.96 2.12 -25.43
C GLU A 375 0.85 1.95 -23.91
N LEU A 376 -0.27 1.40 -23.42
CA LEU A 376 -0.49 1.08 -22.01
C LEU A 376 0.20 -0.21 -21.58
N ILE A 377 0.57 -1.08 -22.54
CA ILE A 377 1.20 -2.38 -22.28
C ILE A 377 2.57 -2.15 -21.65
N GLY A 378 2.80 -2.77 -20.49
CA GLY A 378 4.07 -2.71 -19.77
C GLY A 378 5.02 -3.86 -20.13
N GLU A 379 6.22 -3.82 -19.58
CA GLU A 379 7.26 -4.86 -19.80
C GLU A 379 6.79 -6.27 -19.42
N SER A 380 5.95 -6.39 -18.40
CA SER A 380 5.40 -7.67 -17.94
C SER A 380 4.40 -8.31 -18.91
N GLN A 381 3.97 -7.60 -19.94
CA GLN A 381 3.09 -8.05 -21.03
C GLN A 381 3.74 -7.84 -22.42
N SER A 382 5.05 -7.69 -22.51
CA SER A 382 5.78 -7.44 -23.76
C SER A 382 5.54 -8.53 -24.80
N THR A 383 5.49 -9.81 -24.39
CA THR A 383 5.18 -10.94 -25.28
C THR A 383 3.83 -10.78 -25.99
N PHE A 384 2.81 -10.31 -25.26
CA PHE A 384 1.50 -10.03 -25.85
C PHE A 384 1.59 -8.90 -26.89
N SER A 385 2.30 -7.82 -26.56
CA SER A 385 2.52 -6.69 -27.47
C SER A 385 3.23 -7.10 -28.76
N ASP A 386 4.31 -7.88 -28.63
CA ASP A 386 5.09 -8.37 -29.77
C ASP A 386 4.23 -9.23 -30.70
N MET A 387 3.47 -10.17 -30.12
CA MET A 387 2.58 -11.04 -30.89
C MET A 387 1.43 -10.29 -31.57
N VAL A 388 0.84 -9.30 -30.91
CA VAL A 388 -0.18 -8.45 -31.52
C VAL A 388 0.37 -7.74 -32.76
N SER A 389 1.62 -7.30 -32.69
CA SER A 389 2.31 -6.65 -33.81
C SER A 389 2.66 -7.65 -34.91
N GLU A 390 3.26 -8.79 -34.56
CA GLU A 390 3.65 -9.85 -35.54
C GLU A 390 2.47 -10.45 -36.29
N LEU A 391 1.30 -10.57 -35.67
CA LEU A 391 0.10 -11.14 -36.24
C LEU A 391 -0.82 -10.11 -36.90
N ASP A 392 -0.33 -8.86 -37.07
CA ASP A 392 -1.04 -7.77 -37.75
C ASP A 392 -2.46 -7.51 -37.17
N LEU A 393 -2.56 -7.55 -35.85
CA LEU A 393 -3.81 -7.23 -35.13
C LEU A 393 -3.98 -5.75 -34.85
N ALA A 394 -2.91 -4.97 -35.01
CA ALA A 394 -2.89 -3.53 -34.74
C ALA A 394 -3.89 -2.74 -35.62
N ALA A 395 -4.21 -3.23 -36.82
CA ALA A 395 -5.18 -2.60 -37.73
C ALA A 395 -6.59 -2.47 -37.12
N ALA A 396 -6.98 -3.36 -36.21
CA ALA A 396 -8.26 -3.32 -35.50
C ALA A 396 -8.26 -2.36 -34.30
N MET A 397 -7.12 -1.79 -33.96
CA MET A 397 -6.88 -0.96 -32.77
C MET A 397 -6.47 0.47 -33.13
N GLY A 398 -7.16 1.06 -34.11
CA GLY A 398 -6.90 2.42 -34.54
C GLY A 398 -7.17 3.47 -33.45
N PRO A 399 -6.61 4.70 -33.60
CA PRO A 399 -6.69 5.75 -32.59
C PRO A 399 -8.13 6.25 -32.31
N LYS A 400 -9.05 6.02 -33.24
CA LYS A 400 -10.47 6.41 -33.13
C LYS A 400 -11.38 5.26 -32.71
N THR A 401 -10.85 4.03 -32.59
CA THR A 401 -11.61 2.84 -32.28
C THR A 401 -11.63 2.57 -30.78
N GLU A 402 -12.78 2.21 -30.23
CA GLU A 402 -12.87 1.75 -28.84
C GLU A 402 -12.54 0.26 -28.77
N TYR A 403 -11.73 -0.10 -27.79
CA TYR A 403 -11.37 -1.49 -27.50
C TYR A 403 -10.84 -1.68 -26.08
N THR A 404 -10.80 -2.91 -25.62
CA THR A 404 -10.14 -3.28 -24.37
C THR A 404 -9.16 -4.41 -24.63
N LEU A 405 -7.97 -4.28 -24.12
CA LEU A 405 -6.93 -5.30 -24.14
C LEU A 405 -6.97 -6.11 -22.83
N LEU A 406 -7.13 -7.42 -22.95
CA LEU A 406 -7.00 -8.38 -21.87
C LEU A 406 -5.61 -9.02 -21.97
N ALA A 407 -4.57 -8.27 -21.57
CA ALA A 407 -3.18 -8.62 -21.84
C ALA A 407 -2.63 -9.62 -20.83
N PRO A 408 -2.29 -10.87 -21.24
CA PRO A 408 -1.67 -11.83 -20.36
C PRO A 408 -0.24 -11.43 -20.01
N VAL A 409 0.18 -11.75 -18.78
CA VAL A 409 1.59 -11.61 -18.39
C VAL A 409 2.49 -12.54 -19.20
N ASN A 410 3.76 -12.17 -19.37
CA ASN A 410 4.72 -12.96 -20.19
C ASN A 410 4.77 -14.45 -19.79
N THR A 411 4.68 -14.73 -18.48
CA THR A 411 4.68 -16.10 -17.95
C THR A 411 3.47 -16.96 -18.34
N ALA A 412 2.41 -16.34 -18.86
CA ALA A 412 1.23 -17.05 -19.36
C ALA A 412 1.46 -17.69 -20.72
N PHE A 413 2.47 -17.22 -21.47
CA PHE A 413 2.86 -17.75 -22.77
C PHE A 413 3.82 -18.93 -22.59
N THR A 414 3.23 -20.10 -22.35
CA THR A 414 4.00 -21.36 -22.21
C THR A 414 4.51 -21.83 -23.57
N ASN A 415 5.49 -22.74 -23.56
CA ASN A 415 6.01 -23.33 -24.80
C ASN A 415 4.90 -23.95 -25.67
N GLU A 416 3.87 -24.52 -25.04
CA GLU A 416 2.71 -25.09 -25.73
C GLU A 416 1.95 -24.02 -26.54
N VAL A 417 1.71 -22.86 -25.94
CA VAL A 417 1.06 -21.73 -26.62
C VAL A 417 1.94 -21.19 -27.74
N MET A 418 3.25 -21.07 -27.50
CA MET A 418 4.21 -20.51 -28.45
C MET A 418 4.46 -21.43 -29.67
N THR A 419 4.22 -22.72 -29.54
CA THR A 419 4.34 -23.70 -30.63
C THR A 419 3.02 -23.95 -31.40
N THR A 420 1.95 -23.24 -31.00
CA THR A 420 0.64 -23.31 -31.66
C THR A 420 0.72 -22.71 -33.05
N GLU A 421 -0.05 -23.28 -34.00
CA GLU A 421 -0.15 -22.78 -35.36
C GLU A 421 -0.57 -21.29 -35.37
N GLN A 422 0.02 -20.52 -36.28
CA GLN A 422 -0.16 -19.07 -36.36
C GLN A 422 -1.63 -18.64 -36.48
N SER A 423 -2.43 -19.39 -37.21
CA SER A 423 -3.87 -19.14 -37.37
C SER A 423 -4.62 -19.27 -36.03
N MET A 424 -4.29 -20.30 -35.26
CA MET A 424 -4.87 -20.55 -33.95
C MET A 424 -4.36 -19.52 -32.93
N LEU A 425 -3.09 -19.15 -32.97
CA LEU A 425 -2.50 -18.13 -32.11
C LEU A 425 -3.17 -16.78 -32.35
N ARG A 426 -3.39 -16.40 -33.62
CA ARG A 426 -4.15 -15.22 -33.99
C ARG A 426 -5.56 -15.24 -33.39
N TYR A 427 -6.25 -16.38 -33.52
CA TYR A 427 -7.60 -16.56 -32.94
C TYR A 427 -7.58 -16.40 -31.40
N ILE A 428 -6.59 -16.98 -30.71
CA ILE A 428 -6.41 -16.83 -29.27
C ILE A 428 -6.26 -15.34 -28.90
N LEU A 429 -5.38 -14.62 -29.60
CA LEU A 429 -5.15 -13.20 -29.33
C LEU A 429 -6.38 -12.34 -29.65
N GLN A 430 -7.15 -12.65 -30.68
CA GLN A 430 -8.41 -11.98 -30.99
C GLN A 430 -9.44 -12.12 -29.84
N ASN A 431 -9.39 -13.23 -29.08
CA ASN A 431 -10.22 -13.39 -27.89
C ASN A 431 -9.74 -12.58 -26.69
N HIS A 432 -8.55 -11.99 -26.75
CA HIS A 432 -8.03 -11.07 -25.72
C HIS A 432 -8.25 -9.60 -26.07
N ILE A 433 -8.95 -9.29 -27.16
CA ILE A 433 -9.29 -7.95 -27.60
C ILE A 433 -10.81 -7.81 -27.61
N LEU A 434 -11.36 -6.94 -26.78
CA LEU A 434 -12.79 -6.65 -26.73
C LEU A 434 -13.13 -5.50 -27.68
N LYS A 435 -14.33 -5.52 -28.26
CA LYS A 435 -14.82 -4.50 -29.21
C LYS A 435 -15.19 -3.16 -28.58
N LEU A 436 -15.29 -3.06 -27.27
CA LEU A 436 -15.68 -1.85 -26.54
C LEU A 436 -14.61 -1.48 -25.50
N LYS A 437 -14.52 -0.20 -25.17
CA LYS A 437 -13.77 0.26 -24.00
C LYS A 437 -14.55 -0.06 -22.73
N ILE A 438 -14.02 -0.93 -21.88
CA ILE A 438 -14.64 -1.37 -20.64
C ILE A 438 -13.68 -1.14 -19.49
N ARG A 439 -14.07 -0.29 -18.56
CA ARG A 439 -13.30 0.00 -17.35
C ARG A 439 -13.45 -1.11 -16.32
N LEU A 440 -12.48 -1.21 -15.41
CA LEU A 440 -12.58 -2.19 -14.31
C LEU A 440 -13.83 -1.96 -13.45
N SER A 441 -14.21 -0.70 -13.23
CA SER A 441 -15.40 -0.31 -12.45
C SER A 441 -16.74 -0.64 -13.13
N GLU A 442 -16.73 -0.92 -14.43
CA GLU A 442 -17.91 -1.27 -15.21
C GLU A 442 -18.18 -2.77 -15.29
N LEU A 443 -17.23 -3.57 -14.79
CA LEU A 443 -17.37 -5.03 -14.77
C LEU A 443 -18.31 -5.49 -13.66
N TYR A 444 -19.24 -6.39 -14.00
CA TYR A 444 -20.14 -7.01 -13.05
C TYR A 444 -20.25 -8.53 -13.27
N ASN A 445 -20.65 -9.25 -12.24
CA ASN A 445 -20.73 -10.70 -12.30
C ASN A 445 -21.78 -11.19 -13.31
N GLY A 446 -21.38 -12.10 -14.18
CA GLY A 446 -22.24 -12.62 -15.25
C GLY A 446 -22.32 -11.76 -16.51
N GLN A 447 -21.58 -10.64 -16.57
CA GLN A 447 -21.48 -9.81 -17.78
C GLN A 447 -20.87 -10.61 -18.92
N LEU A 448 -21.39 -10.37 -20.14
CA LEU A 448 -20.88 -10.97 -21.37
C LEU A 448 -20.09 -9.91 -22.16
N LEU A 449 -18.86 -10.22 -22.50
CA LEU A 449 -17.94 -9.34 -23.20
C LEU A 449 -17.66 -9.91 -24.60
N GLU A 450 -17.98 -9.13 -25.65
CA GLU A 450 -17.74 -9.54 -27.01
C GLU A 450 -16.29 -9.30 -27.43
N THR A 451 -15.64 -10.36 -27.93
CA THR A 451 -14.25 -10.29 -28.40
C THR A 451 -14.20 -9.94 -29.90
N LEU A 452 -13.00 -9.57 -30.35
CA LEU A 452 -12.73 -9.37 -31.79
C LEU A 452 -12.96 -10.64 -32.63
N ALA A 453 -12.74 -11.82 -32.02
CA ALA A 453 -13.08 -13.12 -32.66
C ALA A 453 -14.59 -13.43 -32.68
N GLY A 454 -15.45 -12.58 -32.12
CA GLY A 454 -16.89 -12.77 -32.04
C GLY A 454 -17.37 -13.72 -30.93
N LYS A 455 -16.50 -14.08 -29.98
CA LYS A 455 -16.87 -14.87 -28.80
C LYS A 455 -17.39 -13.96 -27.70
N LEU A 456 -18.30 -14.50 -26.88
CA LEU A 456 -18.78 -13.87 -25.67
C LEU A 456 -18.06 -14.48 -24.47
N LEU A 457 -17.32 -13.66 -23.73
CA LEU A 457 -16.61 -14.04 -22.51
C LEU A 457 -17.42 -13.66 -21.28
N ARG A 458 -17.45 -14.53 -20.28
CA ARG A 458 -18.16 -14.31 -19.02
C ARG A 458 -17.24 -13.68 -17.98
N VAL A 459 -17.77 -12.70 -17.24
CA VAL A 459 -17.11 -12.06 -16.11
C VAL A 459 -17.54 -12.73 -14.80
N PHE A 460 -16.57 -13.05 -13.96
CA PHE A 460 -16.81 -13.59 -12.63
C PHE A 460 -16.20 -12.64 -11.58
N ILE A 461 -17.01 -12.16 -10.65
CA ILE A 461 -16.58 -11.28 -9.58
C ILE A 461 -16.48 -12.09 -8.27
N TYR A 462 -15.29 -12.12 -7.70
CA TYR A 462 -15.02 -12.74 -6.42
C TYR A 462 -14.62 -11.67 -5.40
N ARG A 463 -14.52 -12.03 -4.13
CA ARG A 463 -14.16 -11.10 -3.06
C ARG A 463 -12.83 -10.37 -3.30
N THR A 464 -11.84 -11.07 -3.82
CA THR A 464 -10.47 -10.58 -4.00
C THR A 464 -9.97 -10.64 -5.43
N ALA A 465 -10.82 -11.07 -6.38
CA ALA A 465 -10.43 -11.26 -7.77
C ALA A 465 -11.59 -10.93 -8.71
N VAL A 466 -11.24 -10.44 -9.89
CA VAL A 466 -12.10 -10.33 -11.07
C VAL A 466 -11.52 -11.25 -12.14
N CYS A 467 -12.34 -12.13 -12.66
CA CYS A 467 -11.89 -13.10 -13.64
C CYS A 467 -12.77 -13.06 -14.91
N ILE A 468 -12.15 -13.34 -16.03
CA ILE A 468 -12.81 -13.49 -17.32
C ILE A 468 -12.55 -14.93 -17.79
N GLU A 469 -13.61 -15.72 -17.92
CA GLU A 469 -13.52 -17.17 -18.11
C GLU A 469 -12.57 -17.82 -17.08
N ASN A 470 -11.55 -18.51 -17.52
CA ASN A 470 -10.54 -19.18 -16.70
C ASN A 470 -9.44 -18.25 -16.17
N ALA A 471 -9.36 -17.02 -16.67
CA ALA A 471 -8.24 -16.13 -16.39
C ALA A 471 -8.64 -15.01 -15.44
N CYS A 472 -7.86 -14.81 -14.38
CA CYS A 472 -8.09 -13.73 -13.40
C CYS A 472 -7.18 -12.54 -13.65
N MET A 473 -7.69 -11.35 -13.35
CA MET A 473 -6.94 -10.12 -13.45
C MET A 473 -5.92 -10.02 -12.31
N VAL A 474 -4.77 -9.43 -12.62
CA VAL A 474 -3.79 -8.97 -11.65
C VAL A 474 -3.81 -7.44 -11.60
N ARG A 475 -3.12 -6.86 -10.61
CA ARG A 475 -2.99 -5.40 -10.54
C ARG A 475 -2.32 -4.86 -11.79
N GLY A 476 -2.76 -3.72 -12.27
CA GLY A 476 -2.19 -3.06 -13.44
C GLY A 476 -3.21 -2.66 -14.50
N SER A 477 -4.51 -2.69 -14.19
CA SER A 477 -5.55 -2.12 -15.07
C SER A 477 -5.28 -0.64 -15.31
N LYS A 478 -5.38 -0.21 -16.58
CA LYS A 478 -5.14 1.16 -17.03
C LYS A 478 -6.22 1.59 -18.01
N GLU A 479 -6.45 2.89 -18.06
CA GLU A 479 -7.40 3.48 -18.99
C GLU A 479 -6.70 4.41 -19.95
N GLY A 480 -6.88 4.16 -21.25
CA GLY A 480 -6.40 5.03 -22.31
C GLY A 480 -7.51 5.95 -22.83
N SER A 481 -7.22 6.72 -23.89
CA SER A 481 -8.18 7.67 -24.48
C SER A 481 -9.46 6.98 -25.00
N LYS A 482 -9.30 5.98 -25.86
CA LYS A 482 -10.41 5.18 -26.42
C LYS A 482 -10.32 3.70 -26.03
N SER A 483 -9.45 3.35 -25.10
CA SER A 483 -9.13 1.97 -24.77
C SER A 483 -8.97 1.75 -23.28
N ALA A 484 -9.04 0.49 -22.86
CA ALA A 484 -8.69 0.04 -21.53
C ALA A 484 -7.73 -1.15 -21.64
N LEU A 485 -6.92 -1.33 -20.63
CA LEU A 485 -6.01 -2.47 -20.47
C LEU A 485 -6.31 -3.15 -19.13
N HIS A 486 -6.54 -4.45 -19.18
CA HIS A 486 -6.58 -5.30 -18.01
C HIS A 486 -5.50 -6.37 -18.13
N VAL A 487 -4.69 -6.51 -17.09
CA VAL A 487 -3.59 -7.47 -17.05
C VAL A 487 -4.12 -8.82 -16.56
N MET A 488 -3.93 -9.87 -17.36
CA MET A 488 -4.43 -11.20 -17.09
C MET A 488 -3.33 -12.14 -16.62
N LYS A 489 -3.63 -12.94 -15.60
CA LYS A 489 -2.69 -13.93 -15.05
C LYS A 489 -2.39 -15.09 -16.02
N SER A 490 -3.34 -15.43 -16.87
CA SER A 490 -3.28 -16.56 -17.81
C SER A 490 -3.97 -16.25 -19.12
N ILE A 491 -3.72 -17.09 -20.13
CA ILE A 491 -4.41 -17.03 -21.43
C ILE A 491 -5.89 -17.36 -21.21
N ILE A 492 -6.78 -16.57 -21.81
CA ILE A 492 -8.21 -16.79 -21.80
C ILE A 492 -8.56 -17.92 -22.77
N LYS A 493 -9.31 -18.90 -22.27
CA LYS A 493 -9.85 -20.01 -23.06
C LYS A 493 -11.37 -19.96 -22.99
N PRO A 494 -12.05 -19.46 -24.04
CA PRO A 494 -13.51 -19.43 -24.07
C PRO A 494 -14.10 -20.84 -23.96
N ALA A 495 -15.15 -21.01 -23.15
CA ALA A 495 -15.85 -22.30 -23.06
C ALA A 495 -16.64 -22.58 -24.35
N GLU A 496 -16.56 -23.83 -24.86
CA GLU A 496 -17.24 -24.22 -26.10
C GLU A 496 -18.24 -25.37 -25.92
N LYS A 497 -18.08 -26.15 -24.87
CA LYS A 497 -18.86 -27.35 -24.59
C LYS A 497 -19.55 -27.26 -23.23
N THR A 498 -20.72 -27.90 -23.13
CA THR A 498 -21.39 -28.08 -21.82
C THR A 498 -20.60 -29.04 -20.94
N MET A 499 -20.83 -29.01 -19.64
CA MET A 499 -20.23 -29.96 -18.68
C MET A 499 -20.46 -31.40 -19.10
N TYR A 500 -21.67 -31.73 -19.57
CA TYR A 500 -22.00 -33.08 -20.06
C TYR A 500 -21.10 -33.53 -21.19
N LYS A 501 -20.92 -32.67 -22.21
CA LYS A 501 -20.07 -33.00 -23.38
C LYS A 501 -18.60 -33.13 -23.00
N LEU A 502 -18.12 -32.29 -22.03
CA LEU A 502 -16.75 -32.38 -21.54
C LEU A 502 -16.50 -33.67 -20.77
N LEU A 503 -17.41 -34.08 -19.89
CA LEU A 503 -17.29 -35.31 -19.10
C LEU A 503 -17.34 -36.57 -19.96
N ILE A 504 -18.17 -36.57 -21.02
CA ILE A 504 -18.22 -37.70 -22.00
C ILE A 504 -16.91 -37.77 -22.78
N ALA A 505 -16.43 -36.64 -23.29
CA ALA A 505 -15.22 -36.58 -24.11
C ALA A 505 -13.96 -37.00 -23.32
N ASP A 506 -13.90 -36.71 -22.04
CA ASP A 506 -12.80 -37.08 -21.14
C ASP A 506 -12.74 -38.60 -20.90
N GLY A 507 -13.88 -39.26 -20.81
CA GLY A 507 -13.99 -40.73 -20.68
C GLY A 507 -13.72 -41.32 -19.30
N ARG A 508 -13.28 -40.53 -18.32
CA ARG A 508 -12.98 -40.96 -16.93
C ARG A 508 -14.19 -40.92 -15.99
N PHE A 509 -15.37 -40.55 -16.47
CA PHE A 509 -16.56 -40.25 -15.65
C PHE A 509 -17.77 -41.13 -15.96
N LYS A 510 -17.56 -42.31 -16.47
CA LYS A 510 -18.65 -43.21 -16.91
C LYS A 510 -19.59 -43.60 -15.77
N ILE A 511 -19.01 -43.91 -14.60
CA ILE A 511 -19.78 -44.28 -13.40
C ILE A 511 -20.57 -43.07 -12.89
N PHE A 512 -19.93 -41.94 -12.78
CA PHE A 512 -20.56 -40.70 -12.30
C PHE A 512 -21.76 -40.32 -13.23
N LEU A 513 -21.56 -40.35 -14.52
CA LEU A 513 -22.63 -40.05 -15.50
C LEU A 513 -23.78 -41.03 -15.41
N SER A 514 -23.52 -42.35 -15.25
CA SER A 514 -24.54 -43.37 -15.01
C SER A 514 -25.32 -43.14 -13.71
N LEU A 515 -24.65 -42.71 -12.64
CA LEU A 515 -25.33 -42.37 -11.38
C LEU A 515 -26.18 -41.10 -11.52
N MET A 516 -25.73 -40.09 -12.25
CA MET A 516 -26.49 -38.87 -12.55
C MET A 516 -27.76 -39.20 -13.34
N GLU A 517 -27.67 -40.12 -14.31
CA GLU A 517 -28.82 -40.58 -15.09
C GLU A 517 -29.80 -41.35 -14.21
N THR A 518 -29.32 -42.29 -13.40
CA THR A 518 -30.15 -43.06 -12.45
C THR A 518 -30.89 -42.15 -11.48
N ALA A 519 -30.24 -41.08 -10.98
CA ALA A 519 -30.82 -40.10 -10.09
C ALA A 519 -31.77 -39.10 -10.77
N GLY A 520 -31.83 -39.07 -12.13
CA GLY A 520 -32.61 -38.09 -12.91
C GLY A 520 -32.04 -36.66 -12.75
N LEU A 521 -30.73 -36.50 -12.65
CA LEU A 521 -30.02 -35.23 -12.46
C LEU A 521 -29.17 -34.82 -13.67
N THR A 522 -29.25 -35.55 -14.77
CA THR A 522 -28.41 -35.31 -15.98
C THR A 522 -28.64 -33.92 -16.58
N ASP A 523 -29.83 -33.38 -16.43
CA ASP A 523 -30.17 -32.04 -16.92
C ASP A 523 -29.32 -30.93 -16.30
N LEU A 524 -28.88 -31.05 -15.08
CA LEU A 524 -27.92 -30.12 -14.43
C LEU A 524 -26.60 -30.01 -15.20
N LEU A 525 -26.21 -31.05 -15.95
CA LEU A 525 -25.01 -31.08 -16.78
C LEU A 525 -25.23 -30.58 -18.21
N LYS A 526 -26.47 -30.57 -18.67
CA LYS A 526 -26.86 -30.29 -20.09
C LYS A 526 -27.43 -28.89 -20.28
N GLN A 527 -28.30 -28.45 -19.34
CA GLN A 527 -29.00 -27.18 -19.42
C GLN A 527 -28.13 -25.98 -19.12
N GLU A 528 -28.59 -24.79 -19.54
CA GLU A 528 -27.97 -23.55 -19.19
C GLU A 528 -27.98 -23.36 -17.65
N GLY A 529 -26.89 -22.81 -17.12
CA GLY A 529 -26.72 -22.60 -15.71
C GLY A 529 -25.34 -22.07 -15.40
N SER A 530 -25.09 -21.91 -14.10
CA SER A 530 -23.80 -21.47 -13.56
C SER A 530 -23.45 -22.32 -12.35
N TYR A 531 -22.84 -23.45 -12.61
CA TYR A 531 -22.49 -24.42 -11.57
C TYR A 531 -21.01 -24.70 -11.50
N THR A 532 -20.55 -24.94 -10.27
CA THR A 532 -19.24 -25.57 -10.04
C THR A 532 -19.50 -27.02 -9.63
N ILE A 533 -18.88 -27.93 -10.35
CA ILE A 533 -18.98 -29.36 -10.07
C ILE A 533 -17.62 -29.94 -9.68
N PHE A 534 -17.61 -30.73 -8.62
CA PHE A 534 -16.49 -31.56 -8.23
C PHE A 534 -16.78 -33.00 -8.71
N ALA A 535 -16.35 -33.30 -9.94
CA ALA A 535 -16.69 -34.56 -10.60
C ALA A 535 -15.76 -35.69 -10.17
N PRO A 536 -16.28 -36.76 -9.54
CA PRO A 536 -15.50 -37.94 -9.17
C PRO A 536 -15.22 -38.81 -10.41
N THR A 537 -13.94 -39.15 -10.58
CA THR A 537 -13.54 -40.09 -11.63
C THR A 537 -13.98 -41.51 -11.29
N ASP A 538 -13.95 -42.42 -12.29
CA ASP A 538 -14.23 -43.84 -12.09
C ASP A 538 -13.34 -44.45 -11.01
N GLU A 539 -12.10 -43.96 -10.85
CA GLU A 539 -11.21 -44.37 -9.77
C GLU A 539 -11.78 -44.13 -8.37
N ALA A 540 -12.62 -43.12 -8.19
CA ALA A 540 -13.24 -42.81 -6.91
C ALA A 540 -14.16 -43.92 -6.39
N PHE A 541 -14.62 -44.79 -7.32
CA PHE A 541 -15.55 -45.87 -7.05
C PHE A 541 -14.88 -47.26 -7.00
N ASN A 542 -13.55 -47.34 -7.25
CA ASN A 542 -12.82 -48.63 -7.30
C ASN A 542 -12.89 -49.43 -6.00
N SER A 543 -13.23 -48.80 -4.88
CA SER A 543 -13.41 -49.47 -3.60
C SER A 543 -14.79 -50.15 -3.43
N LEU A 544 -15.71 -49.92 -4.35
CA LEU A 544 -17.06 -50.43 -4.31
C LEU A 544 -17.17 -51.75 -5.07
N SER A 545 -17.75 -52.79 -4.46
CA SER A 545 -18.15 -53.99 -5.15
C SER A 545 -19.40 -53.73 -6.02
N ARG A 546 -19.73 -54.70 -6.86
CA ARG A 546 -20.94 -54.59 -7.70
C ARG A 546 -22.21 -54.51 -6.85
N GLU A 547 -22.23 -55.28 -5.74
CA GLU A 547 -23.31 -55.25 -4.77
C GLU A 547 -23.42 -53.91 -4.06
N ASP A 548 -22.30 -53.25 -3.73
CA ASP A 548 -22.28 -51.92 -3.14
C ASP A 548 -22.84 -50.87 -4.14
N PHE A 549 -22.60 -51.00 -5.45
CA PHE A 549 -23.21 -50.15 -6.48
C PHE A 549 -24.72 -50.32 -6.57
N ASP A 550 -25.18 -51.56 -6.53
CA ASP A 550 -26.63 -51.88 -6.57
C ASP A 550 -27.31 -51.33 -5.32
N LEU A 551 -26.66 -51.41 -4.18
CA LEU A 551 -27.12 -50.83 -2.96
C LEU A 551 -27.21 -49.31 -3.03
N LEU A 552 -26.20 -48.65 -3.57
CA LEU A 552 -26.19 -47.16 -3.75
C LEU A 552 -27.31 -46.73 -4.69
N LYS A 553 -27.58 -47.47 -5.78
CA LYS A 553 -28.68 -47.20 -6.72
C LYS A 553 -30.05 -47.49 -6.17
N SER A 554 -30.17 -48.34 -5.13
CA SER A 554 -31.45 -48.75 -4.56
C SER A 554 -32.12 -47.62 -3.75
N ASP A 555 -31.37 -46.67 -3.23
CA ASP A 555 -31.90 -45.51 -2.52
C ASP A 555 -31.66 -44.20 -3.30
N LEU A 556 -32.62 -43.84 -4.14
CA LEU A 556 -32.55 -42.65 -4.98
C LEU A 556 -32.43 -41.35 -4.18
N ASN A 557 -32.98 -41.30 -2.96
CA ASN A 557 -32.89 -40.10 -2.13
C ASN A 557 -31.46 -39.89 -1.62
N ALA A 558 -30.85 -40.96 -1.09
CA ALA A 558 -29.48 -40.94 -0.62
C ALA A 558 -28.52 -40.64 -1.78
N LEU A 559 -28.73 -41.26 -2.96
CA LEU A 559 -27.96 -41.04 -4.16
C LEU A 559 -28.04 -39.56 -4.61
N ARG A 560 -29.23 -38.98 -4.67
CA ARG A 560 -29.45 -37.57 -5.00
C ARG A 560 -28.75 -36.62 -4.03
N ILE A 561 -28.82 -36.88 -2.74
CA ILE A 561 -28.14 -36.06 -1.72
C ILE A 561 -26.64 -36.08 -1.94
N ILE A 562 -26.04 -37.24 -2.21
CA ILE A 562 -24.59 -37.35 -2.50
C ILE A 562 -24.23 -36.61 -3.76
N LEU A 563 -24.96 -36.82 -4.86
CA LEU A 563 -24.67 -36.19 -6.15
C LEU A 563 -24.83 -34.66 -6.08
N LEU A 564 -25.90 -34.17 -5.45
CA LEU A 564 -26.13 -32.72 -5.28
C LEU A 564 -25.09 -32.06 -4.36
N TYR A 565 -24.44 -32.82 -3.49
CA TYR A 565 -23.32 -32.32 -2.68
C TYR A 565 -22.06 -32.04 -3.49
N HIS A 566 -21.92 -32.60 -4.70
CA HIS A 566 -20.84 -32.32 -5.61
C HIS A 566 -21.05 -31.05 -6.45
N PHE A 567 -22.21 -30.41 -6.36
CA PHE A 567 -22.57 -29.20 -7.11
C PHE A 567 -22.68 -28.00 -6.20
N SER A 568 -22.12 -26.90 -6.61
CA SER A 568 -22.31 -25.57 -5.99
C SER A 568 -22.89 -24.59 -7.01
N ASN A 569 -23.79 -23.71 -6.56
CA ASN A 569 -24.24 -22.59 -7.38
C ASN A 569 -23.12 -21.56 -7.53
N GLY A 570 -22.98 -21.04 -8.74
CA GLY A 570 -21.94 -20.10 -9.11
C GLY A 570 -20.74 -20.80 -9.76
N ILE A 571 -19.87 -20.03 -10.36
CA ILE A 571 -18.67 -20.52 -11.03
C ILE A 571 -17.47 -20.12 -10.18
N PHE A 572 -16.82 -21.11 -9.56
CA PHE A 572 -15.68 -20.93 -8.67
C PHE A 572 -14.44 -21.56 -9.27
N ILE A 573 -13.61 -20.75 -9.88
CA ILE A 573 -12.31 -21.16 -10.41
C ILE A 573 -11.22 -20.98 -9.36
N ASN A 574 -10.08 -21.67 -9.53
CA ASN A 574 -8.96 -21.61 -8.59
C ASN A 574 -8.51 -20.17 -8.31
N GLY A 575 -8.34 -19.37 -9.36
CA GLY A 575 -7.92 -17.97 -9.22
C GLY A 575 -8.93 -17.04 -8.54
N GLY A 576 -10.20 -17.46 -8.43
CA GLY A 576 -11.25 -16.71 -7.72
C GLY A 576 -11.38 -17.04 -6.24
N LEU A 577 -10.76 -18.13 -5.80
CA LEU A 577 -10.73 -18.52 -4.39
C LEU A 577 -9.69 -17.71 -3.62
N GLU A 578 -10.02 -17.38 -2.38
CA GLU A 578 -9.08 -16.70 -1.51
C GLU A 578 -7.99 -17.66 -1.04
N GLY A 579 -6.74 -17.36 -1.36
CA GLY A 579 -5.61 -18.25 -1.10
C GLY A 579 -5.26 -18.36 0.37
N GLY A 580 -4.87 -19.56 0.81
CA GLY A 580 -4.40 -19.81 2.17
C GLY A 580 -5.48 -19.87 3.25
N VAL A 581 -6.76 -19.72 2.87
CA VAL A 581 -7.92 -19.83 3.77
C VAL A 581 -8.93 -20.83 3.23
N THR A 582 -9.80 -21.33 4.09
CA THR A 582 -10.90 -22.22 3.70
C THR A 582 -12.06 -21.40 3.14
N ASN A 583 -12.37 -21.59 1.88
CA ASN A 583 -13.54 -21.03 1.23
C ASN A 583 -14.72 -22.00 1.41
N LEU A 584 -15.89 -21.50 1.82
CA LEU A 584 -17.10 -22.30 1.98
C LEU A 584 -17.99 -22.13 0.74
N LEU A 585 -18.19 -23.19 0.00
CA LEU A 585 -19.10 -23.23 -1.14
C LEU A 585 -20.40 -23.93 -0.75
N LYS A 586 -21.53 -23.25 -0.92
CA LYS A 586 -22.84 -23.81 -0.65
C LYS A 586 -23.24 -24.77 -1.75
N THR A 587 -23.44 -26.04 -1.41
CA THR A 587 -23.86 -27.07 -2.38
C THR A 587 -25.36 -26.99 -2.69
N LEU A 588 -25.77 -27.62 -3.79
CA LEU A 588 -27.20 -27.80 -4.12
C LEU A 588 -27.92 -28.68 -3.11
N GLN A 589 -27.20 -29.51 -2.37
CA GLN A 589 -27.71 -30.29 -1.27
C GLN A 589 -28.02 -29.43 -0.01
N GLY A 590 -27.40 -28.24 0.09
CA GLY A 590 -27.61 -27.26 1.16
C GLY A 590 -26.50 -27.16 2.22
N LYS A 591 -25.61 -28.14 2.30
CA LYS A 591 -24.40 -28.09 3.16
C LYS A 591 -23.23 -27.45 2.39
N ASN A 592 -22.19 -27.06 3.12
CA ASN A 592 -21.02 -26.41 2.54
C ASN A 592 -19.90 -27.40 2.24
N LEU A 593 -19.24 -27.17 1.11
CA LEU A 593 -17.93 -27.72 0.81
C LEU A 593 -16.84 -26.79 1.33
N GLN A 594 -15.79 -27.36 1.88
CA GLN A 594 -14.61 -26.64 2.31
C GLN A 594 -13.57 -26.70 1.20
N VAL A 595 -13.32 -25.58 0.53
CA VAL A 595 -12.40 -25.50 -0.60
C VAL A 595 -11.24 -24.58 -0.25
N MET A 596 -10.02 -25.09 -0.41
CA MET A 596 -8.78 -24.34 -0.21
C MET A 596 -8.01 -24.25 -1.50
N SER A 597 -7.45 -23.07 -1.78
CA SER A 597 -6.45 -22.86 -2.82
C SER A 597 -5.08 -22.71 -2.15
N VAL A 598 -4.16 -23.64 -2.44
CA VAL A 598 -2.79 -23.66 -1.91
C VAL A 598 -1.83 -23.92 -3.08
N ASN A 599 -0.87 -23.02 -3.30
CA ASN A 599 0.14 -23.16 -4.36
C ASN A 599 -0.45 -23.48 -5.74
N ASN A 600 -1.49 -22.77 -6.13
CA ASN A 600 -2.25 -23.01 -7.38
C ASN A 600 -2.96 -24.38 -7.49
N SER A 601 -3.08 -25.11 -6.40
CA SER A 601 -3.85 -26.37 -6.33
C SER A 601 -5.10 -26.17 -5.49
N ILE A 602 -6.20 -26.76 -5.93
CA ILE A 602 -7.46 -26.79 -5.17
C ILE A 602 -7.50 -28.06 -4.29
N HIS A 603 -7.94 -27.88 -3.07
CA HIS A 603 -8.26 -28.96 -2.16
C HIS A 603 -9.72 -28.82 -1.70
N VAL A 604 -10.54 -29.82 -1.96
CA VAL A 604 -11.93 -29.85 -1.51
C VAL A 604 -12.10 -30.84 -0.38
N ASN A 605 -12.70 -30.41 0.74
CA ASN A 605 -12.75 -31.19 1.97
C ASN A 605 -11.37 -31.83 2.30
N SER A 606 -10.31 -31.09 2.00
CA SER A 606 -8.89 -31.46 2.11
C SER A 606 -8.39 -32.59 1.19
N VAL A 607 -9.18 -32.97 0.22
CA VAL A 607 -8.77 -33.86 -0.89
C VAL A 607 -8.20 -33.01 -2.01
N ASN A 608 -7.03 -33.36 -2.51
CA ASN A 608 -6.42 -32.68 -3.65
C ASN A 608 -7.23 -32.86 -4.94
N VAL A 609 -7.41 -31.79 -5.68
CA VAL A 609 -8.07 -31.76 -6.99
C VAL A 609 -6.97 -31.77 -8.06
N PRO A 610 -6.72 -32.90 -8.75
CA PRO A 610 -5.62 -33.02 -9.70
C PRO A 610 -5.82 -32.17 -10.96
N ASP A 611 -7.04 -32.07 -11.46
CA ASP A 611 -7.40 -31.27 -12.61
C ASP A 611 -8.50 -30.28 -12.20
N SER A 612 -8.21 -29.00 -12.31
CA SER A 612 -9.13 -27.92 -11.94
C SER A 612 -9.42 -27.00 -13.12
N ASP A 613 -10.45 -26.18 -12.98
CA ASP A 613 -10.80 -25.09 -13.91
C ASP A 613 -11.11 -25.57 -15.36
N LEU A 614 -11.71 -26.74 -15.51
CA LEU A 614 -12.22 -27.18 -16.81
C LEU A 614 -13.50 -26.38 -17.12
N MET A 615 -13.34 -25.30 -17.90
CA MET A 615 -14.45 -24.40 -18.20
C MET A 615 -15.46 -25.00 -19.18
N ALA A 616 -16.73 -24.95 -18.78
CA ALA A 616 -17.86 -25.34 -19.60
C ALA A 616 -18.81 -24.15 -19.83
N THR A 617 -19.63 -24.18 -20.87
CA THR A 617 -20.60 -23.11 -21.16
C THR A 617 -21.62 -22.89 -20.04
N ASN A 618 -21.93 -23.93 -19.28
CA ASN A 618 -22.87 -23.95 -18.17
C ASN A 618 -22.22 -24.13 -16.78
N GLY A 619 -20.90 -24.01 -16.69
CA GLY A 619 -20.24 -24.15 -15.40
C GLY A 619 -18.72 -24.35 -15.48
N VAL A 620 -18.16 -24.87 -14.39
CA VAL A 620 -16.76 -25.30 -14.27
C VAL A 620 -16.67 -26.65 -13.59
N ILE A 621 -15.75 -27.49 -14.08
CA ILE A 621 -15.52 -28.84 -13.56
C ILE A 621 -14.16 -28.88 -12.85
N HIS A 622 -14.16 -29.37 -11.62
CA HIS A 622 -12.97 -29.77 -10.87
C HIS A 622 -12.98 -31.28 -10.71
N VAL A 623 -11.95 -31.94 -11.12
CA VAL A 623 -11.85 -33.40 -11.09
C VAL A 623 -11.41 -33.86 -9.72
N VAL A 624 -12.17 -34.76 -9.10
CA VAL A 624 -11.81 -35.36 -7.81
C VAL A 624 -11.67 -36.88 -7.92
N LYS A 625 -10.72 -37.42 -7.16
CA LYS A 625 -10.48 -38.87 -7.11
C LYS A 625 -11.27 -39.59 -5.99
N ASN A 626 -12.15 -38.86 -5.33
CA ASN A 626 -12.92 -39.37 -4.21
C ASN A 626 -14.36 -38.86 -4.29
N VAL A 627 -15.31 -39.64 -3.83
CA VAL A 627 -16.69 -39.21 -3.68
C VAL A 627 -16.80 -38.27 -2.46
N LEU A 628 -17.42 -37.10 -2.66
CA LEU A 628 -17.71 -36.14 -1.60
C LEU A 628 -19.09 -36.42 -0.99
N TYR A 629 -19.24 -36.24 0.30
CA TYR A 629 -20.52 -36.44 0.99
C TYR A 629 -20.60 -35.50 2.21
N PRO A 630 -21.81 -35.10 2.59
CA PRO A 630 -22.03 -34.29 3.80
C PRO A 630 -21.85 -35.13 5.07
N ALA A 631 -21.33 -34.52 6.15
CA ALA A 631 -21.09 -35.20 7.43
C ALA A 631 -22.38 -35.76 8.08
N ASP A 632 -23.52 -35.14 7.78
CA ASP A 632 -24.81 -35.48 8.35
C ASP A 632 -25.75 -36.08 7.30
N LEU A 633 -25.45 -37.27 6.79
CA LEU A 633 -26.33 -37.94 5.87
C LEU A 633 -27.51 -38.57 6.66
N PRO A 634 -28.76 -38.15 6.42
CA PRO A 634 -29.93 -38.80 7.00
C PRO A 634 -30.20 -40.13 6.28
N VAL A 635 -29.48 -41.16 6.62
CA VAL A 635 -29.66 -42.49 6.04
C VAL A 635 -30.38 -43.37 7.04
N GLY A 636 -31.60 -43.74 6.71
CA GLY A 636 -32.43 -44.64 7.53
C GLY A 636 -32.03 -46.13 7.48
N ARG A 637 -31.18 -46.50 6.52
CA ARG A 637 -30.73 -47.88 6.31
C ARG A 637 -29.32 -48.10 6.82
N GLN A 638 -29.14 -49.08 7.70
CA GLN A 638 -27.83 -49.38 8.30
C GLN A 638 -26.81 -49.91 7.32
N ASP A 639 -27.22 -50.69 6.33
CA ASP A 639 -26.38 -51.22 5.23
C ASP A 639 -25.74 -50.10 4.38
N LEU A 640 -26.56 -49.09 4.04
CA LEU A 640 -26.10 -47.89 3.33
C LEU A 640 -25.16 -47.06 4.20
N LEU A 641 -25.37 -46.98 5.50
CA LEU A 641 -24.48 -46.32 6.46
C LEU A 641 -23.09 -47.00 6.52
N VAL A 642 -23.04 -48.31 6.42
CA VAL A 642 -21.79 -49.08 6.37
C VAL A 642 -21.05 -48.84 5.06
N LEU A 643 -21.77 -48.79 3.95
CA LEU A 643 -21.21 -48.41 2.63
C LEU A 643 -20.60 -47.01 2.62
N LEU A 644 -21.34 -46.06 3.12
CA LEU A 644 -20.90 -44.68 3.20
C LEU A 644 -19.70 -44.53 4.16
N LYS A 645 -19.67 -45.29 5.27
CA LYS A 645 -18.50 -45.35 6.16
C LYS A 645 -17.26 -45.94 5.50
N LYS A 646 -17.39 -46.88 4.53
CA LYS A 646 -16.28 -47.37 3.74
C LYS A 646 -15.70 -46.24 2.83
N LEU A 647 -16.57 -45.47 2.18
CA LEU A 647 -16.21 -44.32 1.38
C LEU A 647 -15.52 -43.23 2.25
N ILE A 648 -16.09 -42.98 3.45
CA ILE A 648 -15.56 -42.05 4.44
C ILE A 648 -14.16 -42.47 4.93
N LYS A 649 -13.97 -43.73 5.25
CA LYS A 649 -12.68 -44.24 5.75
C LYS A 649 -11.57 -44.05 4.72
N TYR A 650 -11.89 -44.18 3.46
CA TYR A 650 -10.92 -43.98 2.34
C TYR A 650 -10.51 -42.50 2.19
N ILE A 651 -11.41 -41.56 2.37
CA ILE A 651 -11.12 -40.11 2.29
C ILE A 651 -10.28 -39.66 3.48
N GLN A 652 -10.57 -40.11 4.68
CA GLN A 652 -9.80 -39.78 5.89
C GLN A 652 -8.36 -40.32 5.85
N ILE A 653 -8.14 -41.48 5.28
CA ILE A 653 -6.80 -42.07 5.18
C ILE A 653 -5.90 -41.31 4.21
N LYS A 654 -6.44 -40.77 3.08
CA LYS A 654 -5.65 -39.93 2.17
C LYS A 654 -5.35 -38.54 2.69
N PHE A 655 -6.19 -38.02 3.57
CA PHE A 655 -5.98 -36.73 4.22
C PHE A 655 -4.75 -36.73 5.14
N VAL A 656 -4.39 -37.89 5.66
CA VAL A 656 -3.32 -38.09 6.65
C VAL A 656 -1.98 -38.48 6.00
N SER A 657 -1.94 -38.88 4.73
CA SER A 657 -0.72 -39.40 4.10
C SER A 657 0.35 -38.37 3.69
N GLY A 658 0.16 -37.09 3.97
CA GLY A 658 1.19 -36.04 3.84
C GLY A 658 2.02 -35.87 5.12
N PHE A 659 1.61 -36.51 6.24
CA PHE A 659 2.29 -36.46 7.53
C PHE A 659 2.23 -37.86 8.14
N THR A 660 3.33 -38.36 8.65
CA THR A 660 3.38 -39.61 9.43
C THR A 660 2.58 -39.43 10.73
N TYR A 661 1.34 -39.86 10.71
CA TYR A 661 0.51 -39.98 11.92
C TYR A 661 0.21 -41.45 12.25
N GLN A 662 0.47 -41.83 13.49
CA GLN A 662 -0.07 -43.05 14.06
C GLN A 662 -1.60 -42.89 14.20
N GLU A 663 -2.35 -43.97 13.88
CA GLU A 663 -3.78 -44.05 13.91
C GLU A 663 -4.38 -43.63 15.28
N ILE A 664 -5.26 -42.60 15.23
CA ILE A 664 -6.12 -42.30 16.39
C ILE A 664 -7.58 -42.57 16.01
N PRO A 665 -8.25 -43.56 16.58
CA PRO A 665 -9.66 -43.79 16.35
C PRO A 665 -10.53 -42.67 16.92
N LEU A 666 -11.60 -42.29 16.20
CA LEU A 666 -12.56 -41.24 16.55
C LEU A 666 -13.35 -41.47 17.87
N THR A 667 -13.09 -42.52 18.59
CA THR A 667 -13.70 -42.86 19.92
C THR A 667 -12.93 -42.30 21.11
N PHE A 668 -11.98 -41.39 20.91
CA PHE A 668 -10.96 -41.05 21.86
C PHE A 668 -11.00 -39.67 22.50
N LEU A 669 -12.11 -39.14 22.85
CA LEU A 669 -12.17 -37.90 23.65
C LEU A 669 -12.65 -38.09 25.09
N ARG A 670 -12.23 -39.18 25.75
CA ARG A 670 -12.31 -39.29 27.20
C ARG A 670 -11.16 -40.13 27.71
N ARG A 671 -10.05 -39.52 28.10
CA ARG A 671 -9.22 -39.93 29.24
C ARG A 671 -8.00 -39.03 29.41
N ILE A 672 -7.85 -38.55 30.64
CA ILE A 672 -6.66 -38.15 31.42
C ILE A 672 -5.36 -38.04 30.65
N ILE A 673 -4.82 -36.79 30.57
CA ILE A 673 -3.50 -36.54 30.03
C ILE A 673 -2.48 -36.59 31.16
N THR A 674 -1.70 -37.65 31.18
CA THR A 674 -0.42 -37.74 31.87
C THR A 674 0.65 -36.96 31.08
N THR A 675 1.61 -36.39 31.79
CA THR A 675 2.72 -35.60 31.28
C THR A 675 3.43 -36.29 30.10
N THR A 676 3.51 -35.64 28.98
CA THR A 676 4.35 -36.12 27.88
C THR A 676 5.37 -35.05 27.53
N THR A 677 6.65 -35.37 27.65
CA THR A 677 7.76 -34.59 27.12
C THR A 677 8.06 -35.10 25.71
N HIS A 678 7.91 -34.27 24.70
CA HIS A 678 8.29 -34.61 23.34
C HIS A 678 9.45 -33.73 22.90
N VAL A 679 10.52 -34.36 22.49
CA VAL A 679 11.63 -33.75 21.76
C VAL A 679 11.36 -34.03 20.29
N GLU A 680 11.22 -33.00 19.49
CA GLU A 680 11.06 -33.10 18.02
C GLU A 680 12.17 -32.31 17.33
N THR A 681 12.90 -32.95 16.45
CA THR A 681 13.72 -32.30 15.42
C THR A 681 12.85 -31.78 14.31
N VAL A 682 13.00 -30.53 13.94
CA VAL A 682 12.03 -29.77 13.17
C VAL A 682 12.55 -29.38 11.78
N PRO A 683 11.77 -29.62 10.72
CA PRO A 683 12.11 -29.19 9.36
C PRO A 683 11.95 -27.68 9.15
N GLU A 684 12.44 -27.16 8.02
CA GLU A 684 12.51 -25.73 7.63
C GLU A 684 11.24 -24.89 7.88
N VAL A 685 10.03 -25.49 7.82
CA VAL A 685 8.77 -24.82 8.14
C VAL A 685 7.95 -25.66 9.11
N THR A 686 7.72 -25.14 10.32
CA THR A 686 6.95 -25.89 11.33
C THR A 686 5.72 -25.15 11.80
N LYS A 687 4.56 -25.78 11.65
CA LYS A 687 3.31 -25.37 12.31
C LYS A 687 2.90 -26.43 13.30
N VAL A 688 2.99 -26.12 14.57
CA VAL A 688 2.62 -27.04 15.63
C VAL A 688 1.38 -26.53 16.36
N THR A 689 0.29 -27.28 16.30
CA THR A 689 -0.95 -26.99 17.02
C THR A 689 -1.26 -28.16 17.95
N ARG A 690 -1.45 -27.89 19.23
CA ARG A 690 -1.92 -28.87 20.21
C ARG A 690 -3.12 -28.32 20.96
N VAL A 691 -4.20 -29.07 20.93
CA VAL A 691 -5.42 -28.75 21.67
C VAL A 691 -5.50 -29.68 22.87
N ILE A 692 -5.76 -29.15 24.06
CA ILE A 692 -6.04 -29.86 25.27
C ILE A 692 -7.47 -29.48 25.65
N ALA A 693 -8.39 -30.46 25.57
CA ALA A 693 -9.78 -30.26 25.88
C ALA A 693 -10.19 -31.12 27.08
N GLY A 694 -11.03 -30.61 27.99
CA GLY A 694 -11.52 -31.28 29.17
C GLY A 694 -11.40 -30.45 30.43
N GLU A 695 -11.73 -31.06 31.60
CA GLU A 695 -11.62 -30.40 32.90
C GLU A 695 -10.59 -31.13 33.81
N PRO A 696 -9.27 -30.97 33.50
CA PRO A 696 -8.25 -31.60 34.33
C PRO A 696 -8.02 -30.79 35.60
N THR A 697 -7.82 -31.46 36.72
CA THR A 697 -7.50 -30.80 38.00
C THR A 697 -6.14 -30.09 37.96
N ILE A 698 -5.15 -30.71 37.33
CA ILE A 698 -3.82 -30.13 37.12
C ILE A 698 -3.37 -30.43 35.71
N THR A 699 -3.00 -29.39 34.97
CA THR A 699 -2.42 -29.51 33.64
C THR A 699 -1.01 -28.96 33.58
N GLN A 700 -0.04 -29.83 33.27
CA GLN A 700 1.34 -29.40 32.97
C GLN A 700 1.69 -29.78 31.56
N VAL A 701 2.10 -28.80 30.81
CA VAL A 701 2.49 -28.99 29.41
C VAL A 701 3.89 -28.42 29.20
N THR A 702 4.84 -29.29 28.90
CA THR A 702 6.22 -28.91 28.58
C THR A 702 6.54 -29.32 27.14
N ARG A 703 7.15 -28.43 26.43
CA ARG A 703 7.61 -28.69 25.08
C ARG A 703 8.98 -28.04 24.84
N VAL A 704 9.89 -28.81 24.30
CA VAL A 704 11.21 -28.38 23.84
C VAL A 704 11.23 -28.48 22.32
N ILE A 705 11.71 -27.47 21.65
CA ILE A 705 11.93 -27.46 20.20
C ILE A 705 13.44 -27.23 20.00
N GLU A 706 14.09 -28.21 19.42
CA GLU A 706 15.49 -28.17 19.06
C GLU A 706 15.62 -28.22 17.53
N GLY A 707 16.54 -27.47 16.97
CA GLY A 707 16.78 -27.38 15.52
C GLY A 707 16.83 -25.93 15.05
N ASP A 708 17.09 -25.73 13.78
CA ASP A 708 17.23 -24.40 13.16
C ASP A 708 16.11 -24.16 12.13
N PRO A 709 14.88 -23.86 12.57
CA PRO A 709 13.75 -23.64 11.67
C PRO A 709 13.75 -22.23 11.11
N SER A 710 13.70 -22.07 9.80
CA SER A 710 13.59 -20.78 9.13
C SER A 710 12.29 -20.04 9.47
N ILE A 711 11.17 -20.78 9.69
CA ILE A 711 9.90 -20.24 10.17
C ILE A 711 9.25 -21.21 11.14
N THR A 712 9.04 -20.80 12.39
CA THR A 712 8.32 -21.61 13.38
C THR A 712 7.05 -20.91 13.86
N LYS A 713 5.87 -21.51 13.61
CA LYS A 713 4.60 -21.09 14.20
C LYS A 713 4.09 -22.15 15.18
N VAL A 714 4.12 -21.82 16.46
CA VAL A 714 3.66 -22.74 17.51
C VAL A 714 2.40 -22.19 18.15
N THR A 715 1.31 -22.94 18.06
CA THR A 715 0.02 -22.59 18.65
C THR A 715 -0.37 -23.66 19.64
N ARG A 716 -0.75 -23.27 20.86
CA ARG A 716 -1.30 -24.15 21.87
C ARG A 716 -2.62 -23.59 22.36
N VAL A 717 -3.63 -24.40 22.33
CA VAL A 717 -4.97 -24.09 22.82
C VAL A 717 -5.27 -25.01 24.00
N ILE A 718 -5.68 -24.46 25.13
CA ILE A 718 -6.13 -25.15 26.30
C ILE A 718 -7.59 -24.77 26.50
N GLU A 719 -8.50 -25.73 26.35
CA GLU A 719 -9.93 -25.55 26.49
C GLU A 719 -10.42 -26.28 27.75
N GLY A 720 -11.34 -25.69 28.52
CA GLY A 720 -11.89 -26.27 29.74
C GLY A 720 -11.63 -25.43 30.98
N LYS A 721 -11.93 -25.96 32.16
CA LYS A 721 -11.77 -25.28 33.46
C LYS A 721 -10.75 -26.01 34.36
N PRO A 722 -9.44 -25.95 34.05
CA PRO A 722 -8.44 -26.60 34.90
C PRO A 722 -8.24 -25.82 36.20
N THR A 723 -8.13 -26.53 37.32
CA THR A 723 -7.84 -25.87 38.61
C THR A 723 -6.46 -25.22 38.64
N ILE A 724 -5.43 -25.88 38.07
CA ILE A 724 -4.07 -25.35 37.95
C ILE A 724 -3.55 -25.64 36.55
N THR A 725 -3.10 -24.61 35.86
CA THR A 725 -2.48 -24.75 34.54
C THR A 725 -1.06 -24.21 34.55
N LYS A 726 -0.06 -25.06 34.22
CA LYS A 726 1.32 -24.66 34.03
C LYS A 726 1.75 -25.00 32.60
N VAL A 727 2.09 -23.98 31.84
CA VAL A 727 2.61 -24.12 30.48
C VAL A 727 4.06 -23.65 30.44
N THR A 728 4.97 -24.58 30.21
CA THR A 728 6.39 -24.28 30.04
C THR A 728 6.80 -24.59 28.62
N ARG A 729 7.58 -23.74 28.04
CA ARG A 729 8.06 -23.87 26.68
C ARG A 729 9.49 -23.37 26.60
N VAL A 730 10.34 -24.22 26.10
CA VAL A 730 11.73 -23.92 25.77
C VAL A 730 11.90 -24.00 24.27
N ILE A 731 12.51 -22.99 23.69
CA ILE A 731 12.82 -22.89 22.27
C ILE A 731 14.29 -22.54 22.19
N GLU A 732 15.07 -23.46 21.68
CA GLU A 732 16.53 -23.34 21.61
C GLU A 732 17.04 -22.94 20.23
N THR A 733 16.23 -22.21 19.46
CA THR A 733 16.59 -21.69 18.15
C THR A 733 15.70 -20.52 17.77
N GLU A 734 16.02 -19.82 16.71
CA GLU A 734 15.39 -18.58 16.27
C GLU A 734 13.97 -18.74 15.67
N PRO A 735 12.88 -18.74 16.47
CA PRO A 735 11.54 -18.77 15.92
C PRO A 735 11.04 -17.38 15.51
N VAL A 736 10.50 -17.27 14.32
CA VAL A 736 9.95 -16.01 13.83
C VAL A 736 8.63 -15.63 14.53
N VAL A 737 7.72 -16.57 14.80
CA VAL A 737 6.41 -16.28 15.43
C VAL A 737 5.97 -17.34 16.42
N THR A 738 5.50 -16.93 17.60
CA THR A 738 5.01 -17.85 18.62
C THR A 738 3.70 -17.38 19.26
N ARG A 739 2.68 -18.25 19.36
CA ARG A 739 1.37 -17.96 19.95
C ARG A 739 0.95 -18.99 21.00
N VAL A 740 0.50 -18.54 22.17
CA VAL A 740 -0.15 -19.36 23.21
C VAL A 740 -1.55 -18.81 23.49
N VAL A 741 -2.56 -19.67 23.41
CA VAL A 741 -3.96 -19.34 23.69
C VAL A 741 -4.44 -20.22 24.83
N VAL A 742 -5.03 -19.63 25.89
CA VAL A 742 -5.70 -20.33 27.00
C VAL A 742 -7.16 -19.91 26.97
N GLN A 743 -8.06 -20.87 26.77
CA GLN A 743 -9.51 -20.67 26.77
C GLN A 743 -10.12 -21.43 27.95
N GLY A 744 -11.04 -20.79 28.66
CA GLY A 744 -11.67 -21.34 29.88
C GLY A 744 -11.33 -20.49 31.11
N GLU A 745 -11.80 -20.94 32.27
CA GLU A 745 -11.62 -20.21 33.53
C GLU A 745 -10.70 -21.01 34.50
N PRO A 746 -9.36 -20.94 34.31
CA PRO A 746 -8.45 -21.60 35.24
C PRO A 746 -8.33 -20.83 36.56
N VAL A 747 -8.34 -21.53 37.70
CA VAL A 747 -8.15 -20.88 39.00
C VAL A 747 -6.76 -20.28 39.16
N VAL A 748 -5.73 -21.00 38.68
CA VAL A 748 -4.33 -20.49 38.66
C VAL A 748 -3.67 -20.80 37.33
N THR A 749 -3.16 -19.79 36.67
CA THR A 749 -2.44 -19.98 35.41
C THR A 749 -1.01 -19.45 35.51
N LYS A 750 -0.01 -20.28 35.27
CA LYS A 750 1.39 -19.91 35.16
C LYS A 750 1.91 -20.25 33.78
N VAL A 751 2.32 -19.26 33.02
CA VAL A 751 2.92 -19.43 31.70
C VAL A 751 4.37 -18.97 31.75
N THR A 752 5.28 -19.90 31.57
CA THR A 752 6.72 -19.63 31.50
C THR A 752 7.20 -19.90 30.08
N ARG A 753 8.01 -19.03 29.58
CA ARG A 753 8.61 -19.14 28.25
C ARG A 753 10.08 -18.81 28.34
N VAL A 754 10.88 -19.71 27.87
CA VAL A 754 12.33 -19.53 27.70
C VAL A 754 12.62 -19.58 26.21
N ILE A 755 13.36 -18.61 25.70
CA ILE A 755 13.85 -18.56 24.34
C ILE A 755 15.36 -18.39 24.46
N GLU A 756 16.09 -19.37 23.98
CA GLU A 756 17.54 -19.37 23.90
C GLU A 756 17.91 -19.24 22.44
N GLY A 757 18.88 -18.37 22.11
CA GLY A 757 19.25 -18.05 20.74
C GLY A 757 19.10 -16.55 20.43
N ASP A 758 19.38 -16.18 19.20
CA ASP A 758 19.47 -14.79 18.74
C ASP A 758 18.33 -14.43 17.74
N PRO A 759 17.07 -14.30 18.22
CA PRO A 759 15.95 -14.10 17.33
C PRO A 759 15.93 -12.69 16.76
N THR A 760 15.97 -12.59 15.44
CA THR A 760 15.88 -11.30 14.72
C THR A 760 14.53 -10.63 14.90
N PHE A 761 13.44 -11.40 15.03
CA PHE A 761 12.09 -10.89 15.29
C PHE A 761 11.25 -11.87 16.12
N THR A 762 10.77 -11.44 17.28
CA THR A 762 9.88 -12.26 18.11
C THR A 762 8.57 -11.54 18.43
N LYS A 763 7.42 -12.08 17.98
CA LYS A 763 6.09 -11.62 18.36
C LYS A 763 5.47 -12.56 19.37
N VAL A 764 5.19 -12.09 20.57
CA VAL A 764 4.50 -12.84 21.62
C VAL A 764 3.08 -12.31 21.78
N THR A 765 2.09 -13.11 21.41
CA THR A 765 0.68 -12.78 21.61
C THR A 765 0.09 -13.75 22.64
N ARG A 766 -0.58 -13.20 23.63
CA ARG A 766 -1.32 -13.97 24.61
C ARG A 766 -2.77 -13.55 24.61
N VAL A 767 -3.65 -14.51 24.52
CA VAL A 767 -5.09 -14.34 24.71
C VAL A 767 -5.49 -15.19 25.93
N ILE A 768 -6.10 -14.57 26.92
CA ILE A 768 -6.73 -15.23 28.07
C ILE A 768 -8.21 -14.90 27.96
N ASP A 769 -9.01 -15.91 27.71
CA ASP A 769 -10.46 -15.82 27.59
C ASP A 769 -11.07 -16.44 28.84
N GLY A 770 -11.81 -15.64 29.62
CA GLY A 770 -12.40 -16.05 30.87
C GLY A 770 -11.81 -15.41 32.14
N ASP A 771 -12.51 -15.54 33.26
CA ASP A 771 -12.08 -15.03 34.55
C ASP A 771 -11.08 -15.99 35.23
N SER A 772 -9.83 -15.53 35.42
CA SER A 772 -8.85 -16.27 36.22
C SER A 772 -8.53 -15.53 37.51
N SER A 773 -8.60 -16.24 38.63
CA SER A 773 -8.36 -15.66 39.96
C SER A 773 -6.88 -15.27 40.18
N LEU A 774 -5.95 -15.94 39.50
CA LEU A 774 -4.52 -15.62 39.58
C LEU A 774 -3.78 -16.01 38.28
N THR A 775 -3.17 -15.02 37.61
CA THR A 775 -2.35 -15.26 36.41
C THR A 775 -0.93 -14.68 36.58
N LYS A 776 0.09 -15.56 36.57
CA LYS A 776 1.50 -15.16 36.60
C LYS A 776 2.17 -15.51 35.27
N ILE A 777 2.86 -14.53 34.73
CA ILE A 777 3.50 -14.60 33.43
C ILE A 777 4.97 -14.28 33.59
N THR A 778 5.83 -15.22 33.21
CA THR A 778 7.26 -15.03 33.19
C THR A 778 7.79 -15.27 31.77
N LYS A 779 8.56 -14.35 31.27
CA LYS A 779 9.32 -14.47 30.02
C LYS A 779 10.80 -14.38 30.34
N VAL A 780 11.55 -15.37 29.93
CA VAL A 780 13.03 -15.34 29.96
C VAL A 780 13.48 -15.41 28.51
N VAL A 781 14.37 -14.51 28.15
CA VAL A 781 14.99 -14.43 26.83
C VAL A 781 16.47 -14.29 27.06
N GLU A 782 17.26 -15.22 26.54
CA GLU A 782 18.72 -15.21 26.58
C GLU A 782 19.23 -15.05 25.14
N GLY A 783 20.13 -14.07 24.91
CA GLY A 783 20.67 -13.72 23.59
C GLY A 783 20.48 -12.25 23.19
N GLU A 784 21.19 -11.79 22.19
CA GLU A 784 21.05 -10.44 21.62
C GLU A 784 19.80 -10.34 20.77
N GLN A 785 18.93 -9.36 21.02
CA GLN A 785 17.69 -9.17 20.30
C GLN A 785 17.64 -7.82 19.60
N THR A 786 17.27 -7.82 18.32
CA THR A 786 17.06 -6.60 17.55
C THR A 786 15.66 -6.01 17.76
N PHE A 787 14.64 -6.86 18.02
CA PHE A 787 13.29 -6.37 18.25
C PHE A 787 12.37 -7.38 18.97
N THR A 788 11.66 -6.94 20.02
CA THR A 788 10.66 -7.76 20.72
C THR A 788 9.35 -7.00 20.95
N LYS A 789 8.20 -7.55 20.48
CA LYS A 789 6.86 -7.02 20.74
C LYS A 789 6.04 -7.98 21.59
N VAL A 790 5.58 -7.54 22.75
CA VAL A 790 4.69 -8.31 23.64
C VAL A 790 3.29 -7.69 23.63
N THR A 791 2.28 -8.46 23.24
CA THR A 791 0.88 -8.04 23.26
C THR A 791 0.11 -8.93 24.24
N ARG A 792 -0.61 -8.33 25.17
CA ARG A 792 -1.50 -8.99 26.11
C ARG A 792 -2.94 -8.62 25.80
N VAL A 793 -3.79 -9.60 25.61
CA VAL A 793 -5.23 -9.43 25.45
C VAL A 793 -5.93 -10.21 26.57
N ILE A 794 -6.76 -9.58 27.36
CA ILE A 794 -7.61 -10.17 28.38
C ILE A 794 -9.04 -9.86 27.96
N ASP A 795 -9.81 -10.92 27.65
CA ASP A 795 -11.25 -10.84 27.38
C ASP A 795 -11.99 -11.20 28.66
N GLY A 796 -12.59 -10.24 29.34
CA GLY A 796 -13.43 -10.44 30.52
C GLY A 796 -14.89 -10.59 30.12
N GLY A 797 -15.66 -11.41 30.84
CA GLY A 797 -17.01 -11.81 30.52
C GLY A 797 -18.10 -10.73 30.40
N ASP A 798 -17.75 -9.44 30.49
CA ASP A 798 -18.65 -8.29 30.36
C ASP A 798 -18.39 -7.43 29.11
N GLY A 799 -17.81 -7.99 28.04
CA GLY A 799 -17.63 -7.27 26.77
C GLY A 799 -16.60 -6.16 26.79
N LYS A 800 -15.73 -6.09 27.80
CA LYS A 800 -14.63 -5.12 27.88
C LYS A 800 -13.32 -5.75 27.46
N ARG A 801 -12.89 -5.43 26.28
CA ARG A 801 -11.57 -5.78 25.74
C ARG A 801 -10.53 -4.80 26.23
N ILE A 802 -9.61 -5.23 27.09
CA ILE A 802 -8.46 -4.42 27.52
C ILE A 802 -7.23 -4.89 26.74
N THR A 803 -6.77 -4.07 25.82
CA THR A 803 -5.56 -4.33 25.04
C THR A 803 -4.43 -3.46 25.56
N GLY A 804 -3.42 -4.03 26.22
CA GLY A 804 -2.21 -3.33 26.63
C GLY A 804 -1.02 -3.74 25.78
N GLN A 805 -0.32 -2.80 25.18
CA GLN A 805 0.97 -3.02 24.52
C GLN A 805 2.10 -2.56 25.43
N PHE A 806 3.00 -3.47 25.77
CA PHE A 806 4.22 -3.13 26.49
C PHE A 806 5.43 -3.36 25.58
N LEU A 807 6.21 -2.32 25.39
CA LEU A 807 7.53 -2.41 24.75
C LEU A 807 8.54 -2.70 25.87
N VAL A 808 9.11 -3.88 25.89
CA VAL A 808 10.22 -4.19 26.79
C VAL A 808 11.52 -4.03 25.98
N THR A 809 12.21 -2.94 26.20
CA THR A 809 13.62 -2.81 25.82
C THR A 809 14.45 -3.43 26.93
N CYS A 810 15.03 -4.58 26.69
CA CYS A 810 16.11 -5.07 27.55
C CYS A 810 17.38 -4.26 27.25
N LEU A 811 17.74 -3.42 28.21
CA LEU A 811 19.10 -2.93 28.34
C LEU A 811 19.90 -4.08 28.97
N VAL A 812 20.80 -4.66 28.21
CA VAL A 812 21.86 -5.51 28.74
C VAL A 812 22.96 -4.59 29.28
N PRO A 813 23.58 -4.89 30.43
CA PRO A 813 24.56 -4.01 31.10
C PRO A 813 25.81 -3.73 30.30
#